data_e2b9f7d5bf25514f606999b63bc9319a
#
_entry.id   e2b9f7d5bf25514f606999b63bc9319a
#
_cell.length_a   1.000
_cell.length_b   1.000
_cell.length_c   1.000
_cell.angle_alpha   90.00
_cell.angle_beta   90.00
_cell.angle_gamma   90.00
#
_symmetry.space_group_name_H-M   'P 1'
#
loop_
_entity.id
_entity.type
_entity.pdbx_description
1 polymer ?
#
loop_
_entity_poly.entity_id
_entity_poly.type
_entity_poly.pdbx_seq_one_letter_code
_entity_poly.pdbx_strand_id
1 'polypeptide(L)'
;MKFAYRFSNLLGAVYRHGNLSFSKDGNSVISPVGNRISVFDLKNNKSETLPVSTAKNISCVGLSPDGNLAILVDEDGAALLVSLITRAVLHHFHFHKPVASIRFSPDGRSFVVTKENVALMYHAPGRNREFNAFVLDKSYYGPYDETTCIDWTDDSKCFVVGSKDMSTWVFGAERWSNLIYYSLGGHKDIMVGCFFEKDSLDLYTVSQDGTLCVWESDTELDGLVLRKNKLTVERGEEEEREGDEEEPRGEVIRGKGERPKEKEGTKNVRYKQRSKHFFNKQGDFNNLTAAAFHKPTHILVTGFASGIFHLHELPEFNLIHSLSISDQRIATVSMNSSGDWIGFGCSGLGQLLVWEWQSESYVFKQQGHFNNMAALAYSPDGQYIATGGDDGKVKVWNTTSGLCFVTFTEHTSSVTNVTFTSRGFVIVSASLDGTVRAFDLHRYRNFRTFTSPRPAQFSSLAVDPSGDLVSAGAQDSFEVFIWSMQTGRLLEVLGGHEGPVSCLSFSPVQSILASASWDKTVRLWDMMDSWQTKETLRLTSDGLAVSYRPDGQELAVATLDGEISFWNPQSANQTGSVSGRHDLEMGRKETDKITAKQSAKGKSFTSLCYSADGESILAGGQSKFVCIYNIREQILMKKFEISCNLSLDGMEEFLDRRKMTEFGSLALVDEGVGDGDGVELSLPGVRKGDMSSRHFKPEIRVSSLRFSPTGRSWAATSTEGLLTYSLDGALVFDPYDLDLDVTPASVRRQLRQAEWAAAIVLAFRLNETALTQEVLEAVPHHQIAVVCGSLPDVYVEKLLGFIASALERCGHLQFYLSWSQSLLTQHGQKLKTRSGAILPTIQSLQKSIQKHFEDLSKLCDWNMYTIRYAVALSKQRGVKRTAGDALCDEDSEVMSEASLEETDMLM
;
A
#
# COMPACT_ATOMS: atom_id res chain seq x y z
N MET A 1 -26.49 12.69 -5.36
CA MET A 1 -25.39 13.03 -6.30
C MET A 1 -24.97 11.76 -7.01
N LYS A 2 -25.41 11.56 -8.25
CA LYS A 2 -25.26 10.28 -8.98
C LYS A 2 -23.80 9.91 -9.33
N PHE A 3 -22.86 10.89 -9.34
CA PHE A 3 -21.46 10.70 -9.77
C PHE A 3 -20.42 11.22 -8.78
N ALA A 4 -20.72 11.15 -7.48
CA ALA A 4 -19.80 11.54 -6.42
C ALA A 4 -18.78 10.42 -6.08
N TYR A 5 -18.18 9.81 -7.11
CA TYR A 5 -17.12 8.83 -6.91
C TYR A 5 -15.87 9.49 -6.32
N ARG A 6 -15.27 8.83 -5.36
CA ARG A 6 -13.98 9.20 -4.75
C ARG A 6 -12.99 8.08 -4.89
N PHE A 7 -11.73 8.42 -4.90
CA PHE A 7 -10.66 7.43 -4.84
C PHE A 7 -10.82 6.55 -3.60
N SER A 8 -10.84 5.24 -3.80
CA SER A 8 -11.04 4.25 -2.74
C SER A 8 -9.75 3.50 -2.41
N ASN A 9 -9.12 2.88 -3.42
CA ASN A 9 -7.92 2.08 -3.21
C ASN A 9 -7.07 1.99 -4.48
N LEU A 10 -5.77 1.73 -4.30
CA LEU A 10 -4.82 1.39 -5.36
C LEU A 10 -4.46 -0.09 -5.22
N LEU A 11 -4.81 -0.87 -6.21
CA LEU A 11 -4.51 -2.29 -6.31
C LEU A 11 -3.47 -2.52 -7.41
N GLY A 12 -2.92 -3.71 -7.49
CA GLY A 12 -2.02 -4.07 -8.59
C GLY A 12 -0.58 -3.59 -8.45
N ALA A 13 -0.31 -2.58 -7.65
CA ALA A 13 1.03 -2.14 -7.27
C ALA A 13 1.16 -2.24 -5.74
N VAL A 14 2.22 -2.88 -5.24
CA VAL A 14 2.38 -3.19 -3.81
C VAL A 14 3.59 -2.46 -3.21
N TYR A 15 4.66 -2.38 -3.98
CA TYR A 15 5.90 -1.68 -3.63
C TYR A 15 6.60 -1.24 -4.90
N ARG A 16 7.13 -0.03 -4.93
CA ARG A 16 7.97 0.45 -6.04
C ARG A 16 9.33 0.94 -5.59
N HIS A 17 9.38 1.94 -4.73
CA HIS A 17 10.62 2.57 -4.26
C HIS A 17 10.40 3.17 -2.87
N GLY A 18 11.49 3.44 -2.14
CA GLY A 18 11.47 4.02 -0.80
C GLY A 18 11.58 2.98 0.32
N ASN A 19 11.58 3.44 1.56
CA ASN A 19 11.72 2.57 2.72
C ASN A 19 10.38 2.01 3.21
N LEU A 20 10.37 0.75 3.60
CA LEU A 20 9.26 0.12 4.32
C LEU A 20 9.30 0.50 5.80
N SER A 21 8.13 0.61 6.41
CA SER A 21 8.01 0.84 7.85
C SER A 21 6.87 0.03 8.44
N PHE A 22 7.09 -0.56 9.62
CA PHE A 22 6.00 -1.17 10.38
C PHE A 22 5.28 -0.13 11.23
N SER A 23 4.00 -0.34 11.48
CA SER A 23 3.24 0.43 12.48
C SER A 23 3.81 0.17 13.88
N LYS A 24 3.53 1.05 14.83
CA LYS A 24 3.93 0.88 16.23
C LYS A 24 3.49 -0.46 16.81
N ASP A 25 2.28 -0.91 16.45
CA ASP A 25 1.70 -2.17 16.91
C ASP A 25 2.34 -3.41 16.24
N GLY A 26 3.21 -3.21 15.25
CA GLY A 26 3.84 -4.29 14.47
C GLY A 26 2.92 -5.07 13.54
N ASN A 27 1.60 -4.77 13.53
CA ASN A 27 0.59 -5.54 12.81
C ASN A 27 0.33 -5.04 11.38
N SER A 28 0.84 -3.87 11.03
CA SER A 28 0.64 -3.29 9.70
C SER A 28 1.96 -2.85 9.08
N VAL A 29 2.07 -3.00 7.77
CA VAL A 29 3.21 -2.52 6.97
C VAL A 29 2.78 -1.32 6.14
N ILE A 30 3.55 -0.25 6.22
CA ILE A 30 3.38 0.96 5.44
C ILE A 30 4.37 0.89 4.27
N SER A 31 3.84 0.84 3.06
CA SER A 31 4.61 0.71 1.82
C SER A 31 4.37 1.91 0.91
N PRO A 32 5.42 2.57 0.43
CA PRO A 32 5.30 3.59 -0.61
C PRO A 32 5.06 2.92 -1.97
N VAL A 33 4.01 3.36 -2.66
CA VAL A 33 3.61 2.89 -3.99
C VAL A 33 3.52 4.08 -4.93
N GLY A 34 4.62 4.39 -5.61
CA GLY A 34 4.71 5.59 -6.43
C GLY A 34 4.57 6.85 -5.57
N ASN A 35 3.60 7.70 -5.88
CA ASN A 35 3.31 8.93 -5.11
C ASN A 35 2.26 8.73 -3.99
N ARG A 36 1.85 7.49 -3.69
CA ARG A 36 0.86 7.15 -2.68
C ARG A 36 1.42 6.18 -1.66
N ILE A 37 0.73 6.06 -0.54
CA ILE A 37 1.06 5.09 0.51
C ILE A 37 -0.06 4.07 0.64
N SER A 38 0.33 2.80 0.61
CA SER A 38 -0.54 1.69 0.95
C SER A 38 -0.18 1.11 2.31
N VAL A 39 -1.18 0.86 3.11
CA VAL A 39 -1.07 0.22 4.42
C VAL A 39 -1.63 -1.18 4.31
N PHE A 40 -0.82 -2.17 4.65
CA PHE A 40 -1.18 -3.59 4.64
C PHE A 40 -1.36 -4.07 6.07
N ASP A 41 -2.59 -4.34 6.45
CA ASP A 41 -2.92 -4.95 7.74
C ASP A 41 -2.68 -6.47 7.63
N LEU A 42 -1.63 -6.93 8.31
CA LEU A 42 -1.20 -8.33 8.28
C LEU A 42 -2.12 -9.24 9.07
N LYS A 43 -2.77 -8.70 10.09
CA LYS A 43 -3.67 -9.46 10.97
C LYS A 43 -5.01 -9.74 10.30
N ASN A 44 -5.61 -8.73 9.65
CA ASN A 44 -6.91 -8.83 9.01
C ASN A 44 -6.81 -9.14 7.51
N ASN A 45 -5.59 -9.25 6.96
CA ASN A 45 -5.34 -9.45 5.53
C ASN A 45 -6.13 -8.43 4.67
N LYS A 46 -5.93 -7.14 4.95
CA LYS A 46 -6.56 -6.03 4.24
C LYS A 46 -5.51 -5.03 3.78
N SER A 47 -5.66 -4.54 2.56
CA SER A 47 -4.87 -3.40 2.07
C SER A 47 -5.73 -2.16 1.96
N GLU A 48 -5.17 -1.02 2.30
CA GLU A 48 -5.83 0.27 2.22
C GLU A 48 -4.81 1.32 1.74
N THR A 49 -5.21 2.15 0.79
CA THR A 49 -4.36 3.25 0.31
C THR A 49 -4.82 4.55 0.94
N LEU A 50 -3.88 5.31 1.50
CA LEU A 50 -4.20 6.62 2.07
C LEU A 50 -4.66 7.58 0.95
N PRO A 51 -5.70 8.42 1.21
CA PRO A 51 -6.21 9.39 0.24
C PRO A 51 -5.29 10.62 0.10
N VAL A 52 -3.99 10.41 0.25
CA VAL A 52 -2.94 11.43 0.19
C VAL A 52 -1.98 11.06 -0.93
N SER A 53 -1.56 12.04 -1.70
CA SER A 53 -0.56 11.87 -2.77
C SER A 53 0.47 12.98 -2.74
N THR A 54 1.73 12.64 -2.97
CA THR A 54 2.83 13.58 -3.20
C THR A 54 2.86 14.05 -4.66
N ALA A 55 3.62 15.10 -4.94
CA ALA A 55 3.78 15.60 -6.31
C ALA A 55 4.59 14.66 -7.21
N LYS A 56 5.59 13.96 -6.63
CA LYS A 56 6.40 12.95 -7.30
C LYS A 56 6.43 11.67 -6.49
N ASN A 57 7.14 10.63 -6.98
CA ASN A 57 7.29 9.37 -6.26
C ASN A 57 7.91 9.60 -4.87
N ILE A 58 7.45 8.85 -3.89
CA ILE A 58 7.95 8.92 -2.51
C ILE A 58 9.31 8.25 -2.45
N SER A 59 10.31 8.97 -1.95
CA SER A 59 11.66 8.46 -1.71
C SER A 59 11.86 7.97 -0.30
N CYS A 60 11.23 8.65 0.68
CA CYS A 60 11.44 8.34 2.09
C CYS A 60 10.18 8.57 2.94
N VAL A 61 9.97 7.69 3.92
CA VAL A 61 8.88 7.75 4.90
C VAL A 61 9.46 7.73 6.30
N GLY A 62 9.15 8.73 7.11
CA GLY A 62 9.49 8.79 8.54
C GLY A 62 8.23 8.69 9.40
N LEU A 63 8.17 7.73 10.32
CA LEU A 63 7.07 7.55 11.25
C LEU A 63 7.41 8.12 12.63
N SER A 64 6.45 8.76 13.27
CA SER A 64 6.60 9.17 14.66
C SER A 64 6.57 7.95 15.60
N PRO A 65 7.27 7.99 16.75
CA PRO A 65 7.25 6.90 17.73
C PRO A 65 5.85 6.57 18.27
N ASP A 66 4.96 7.55 18.27
CA ASP A 66 3.55 7.37 18.66
C ASP A 66 2.74 6.62 17.61
N GLY A 67 3.23 6.53 16.37
CA GLY A 67 2.52 5.92 15.24
C GLY A 67 1.39 6.78 14.66
N ASN A 68 1.25 8.05 15.09
CA ASN A 68 0.15 8.92 14.69
C ASN A 68 0.47 9.81 13.49
N LEU A 69 1.75 10.16 13.32
CA LEU A 69 2.23 11.07 12.30
C LEU A 69 3.21 10.37 11.35
N ALA A 70 3.14 10.72 10.08
CA ALA A 70 4.10 10.32 9.07
C ALA A 70 4.60 11.54 8.30
N ILE A 71 5.90 11.59 8.04
CA ILE A 71 6.51 12.54 7.11
C ILE A 71 6.82 11.79 5.82
N LEU A 72 6.22 12.23 4.72
CA LEU A 72 6.41 11.66 3.39
C LEU A 72 7.26 12.63 2.58
N VAL A 73 8.35 12.17 2.02
CA VAL A 73 9.20 13.01 1.17
C VAL A 73 9.29 12.41 -0.21
N ASP A 74 9.17 13.24 -1.22
CA ASP A 74 9.31 12.85 -2.62
C ASP A 74 10.75 13.00 -3.14
N GLU A 75 10.96 12.59 -4.39
CA GLU A 75 12.26 12.61 -5.07
C GLU A 75 12.88 14.01 -5.16
N ASP A 76 12.08 15.09 -5.16
CA ASP A 76 12.57 16.49 -5.22
C ASP A 76 12.80 17.09 -3.82
N GLY A 77 12.43 16.39 -2.76
CA GLY A 77 12.49 16.87 -1.39
C GLY A 77 11.26 17.68 -0.95
N ALA A 78 10.14 17.60 -1.67
CA ALA A 78 8.87 18.10 -1.14
C ALA A 78 8.34 17.12 -0.09
N ALA A 79 7.94 17.65 1.07
CA ALA A 79 7.53 16.85 2.21
C ALA A 79 6.08 17.15 2.61
N LEU A 80 5.36 16.10 2.97
CA LEU A 80 4.03 16.16 3.53
C LEU A 80 4.05 15.62 4.96
N LEU A 81 3.54 16.40 5.89
CA LEU A 81 3.20 15.89 7.22
C LEU A 81 1.75 15.37 7.20
N VAL A 82 1.58 14.10 7.45
CA VAL A 82 0.30 13.41 7.37
C VAL A 82 -0.08 12.82 8.72
N SER A 83 -1.33 13.00 9.13
CA SER A 83 -1.90 12.26 10.24
C SER A 83 -2.42 10.90 9.76
N LEU A 84 -1.89 9.82 10.33
CA LEU A 84 -2.35 8.46 10.02
C LEU A 84 -3.73 8.15 10.62
N ILE A 85 -4.12 8.87 11.68
CA ILE A 85 -5.44 8.72 12.32
C ILE A 85 -6.53 9.37 11.47
N THR A 86 -6.37 10.66 11.13
CA THR A 86 -7.36 11.42 10.35
C THR A 86 -7.21 11.21 8.85
N ARG A 87 -6.10 10.60 8.40
CA ARG A 87 -5.75 10.37 6.98
C ARG A 87 -5.74 11.65 6.15
N ALA A 88 -5.33 12.73 6.78
CA ALA A 88 -5.29 14.05 6.17
C ALA A 88 -3.87 14.64 6.20
N VAL A 89 -3.58 15.48 5.22
CA VAL A 89 -2.35 16.27 5.19
C VAL A 89 -2.49 17.41 6.21
N LEU A 90 -1.56 17.49 7.14
CA LEU A 90 -1.51 18.55 8.15
C LEU A 90 -0.68 19.74 7.67
N HIS A 91 0.45 19.49 7.01
CA HIS A 91 1.37 20.55 6.60
C HIS A 91 2.17 20.14 5.35
N HIS A 92 2.52 21.15 4.52
CA HIS A 92 3.40 21.01 3.36
C HIS A 92 4.72 21.72 3.66
N PHE A 93 5.83 21.06 3.33
CA PHE A 93 7.18 21.63 3.49
C PHE A 93 8.06 21.26 2.30
N HIS A 94 9.11 22.02 2.03
CA HIS A 94 10.03 21.70 0.95
C HIS A 94 11.49 21.81 1.41
N PHE A 95 12.22 20.70 1.34
CA PHE A 95 13.65 20.66 1.70
C PHE A 95 14.57 21.20 0.58
N HIS A 96 14.04 21.49 -0.61
CA HIS A 96 14.75 21.99 -1.80
C HIS A 96 15.80 21.07 -2.42
N LYS A 97 16.00 19.90 -1.91
CA LYS A 97 16.93 18.87 -2.38
C LYS A 97 16.42 17.48 -1.99
N PRO A 98 16.84 16.43 -2.70
CA PRO A 98 16.51 15.07 -2.34
C PRO A 98 16.92 14.71 -0.90
N VAL A 99 16.09 13.92 -0.24
CA VAL A 99 16.30 13.44 1.12
C VAL A 99 16.54 11.93 1.07
N ALA A 100 17.62 11.48 1.67
CA ALA A 100 17.97 10.05 1.67
C ALA A 100 17.30 9.28 2.83
N SER A 101 17.22 9.87 4.02
CA SER A 101 16.65 9.21 5.20
C SER A 101 16.04 10.20 6.19
N ILE A 102 14.98 9.78 6.87
CA ILE A 102 14.34 10.51 7.97
C ILE A 102 14.13 9.55 9.14
N ARG A 103 14.54 10.00 10.33
CA ARG A 103 14.31 9.26 11.57
C ARG A 103 13.89 10.19 12.69
N PHE A 104 12.78 9.86 13.35
CA PHE A 104 12.39 10.50 14.60
C PHE A 104 13.26 10.00 15.75
N SER A 105 13.51 10.88 16.73
CA SER A 105 14.10 10.46 18.00
C SER A 105 13.14 9.54 18.77
N PRO A 106 13.64 8.58 19.55
CA PRO A 106 12.79 7.66 20.33
C PRO A 106 11.83 8.39 21.31
N ASP A 107 12.23 9.55 21.85
CA ASP A 107 11.39 10.39 22.72
C ASP A 107 10.31 11.17 21.95
N GLY A 108 10.34 11.19 20.62
CA GLY A 108 9.38 11.89 19.78
C GLY A 108 9.49 13.41 19.78
N ARG A 109 10.54 14.00 20.38
CA ARG A 109 10.70 15.47 20.49
C ARG A 109 11.38 16.09 19.28
N SER A 110 12.21 15.33 18.59
CA SER A 110 12.99 15.78 17.44
C SER A 110 12.99 14.74 16.31
N PHE A 111 13.37 15.16 15.12
CA PHE A 111 13.67 14.25 14.02
C PHE A 111 14.87 14.78 13.22
N VAL A 112 15.64 13.85 12.64
CA VAL A 112 16.79 14.18 11.79
C VAL A 112 16.48 13.79 10.35
N VAL A 113 16.86 14.67 9.45
CA VAL A 113 16.74 14.53 7.99
C VAL A 113 18.13 14.61 7.38
N THR A 114 18.48 13.64 6.55
CA THR A 114 19.71 13.69 5.76
C THR A 114 19.43 14.31 4.40
N LYS A 115 20.17 15.37 4.08
CA LYS A 115 20.06 16.13 2.85
C LYS A 115 21.45 16.38 2.29
N GLU A 116 21.77 15.83 1.13
CA GLU A 116 23.13 15.87 0.58
C GLU A 116 24.17 15.42 1.65
N ASN A 117 25.17 16.26 1.93
CA ASN A 117 26.20 15.99 2.93
C ASN A 117 25.91 16.56 4.32
N VAL A 118 24.67 16.96 4.62
CA VAL A 118 24.27 17.62 5.87
C VAL A 118 23.15 16.84 6.55
N ALA A 119 23.27 16.69 7.88
CA ALA A 119 22.17 16.22 8.69
C ALA A 119 21.47 17.42 9.37
N LEU A 120 20.18 17.55 9.17
CA LEU A 120 19.35 18.63 9.71
C LEU A 120 18.46 18.10 10.82
N MET A 121 18.57 18.65 12.01
CA MET A 121 17.71 18.31 13.15
C MET A 121 16.58 19.31 13.27
N TYR A 122 15.36 18.82 13.30
CA TYR A 122 14.14 19.59 13.45
C TYR A 122 13.44 19.21 14.76
N HIS A 123 12.74 20.15 15.35
CA HIS A 123 11.80 19.84 16.40
C HIS A 123 10.59 19.11 15.84
N ALA A 124 10.17 18.02 16.49
CA ALA A 124 9.00 17.27 16.07
C ALA A 124 7.71 18.12 16.19
N PRO A 125 6.77 17.97 15.24
CA PRO A 125 5.48 18.65 15.32
C PRO A 125 4.71 18.21 16.57
N GLY A 126 4.04 19.16 17.22
CA GLY A 126 3.28 18.93 18.44
C GLY A 126 2.23 20.02 18.68
N ARG A 127 1.39 19.86 19.70
CA ARG A 127 0.25 20.75 19.99
C ARG A 127 0.63 22.23 20.14
N ASN A 128 1.83 22.51 20.59
CA ASN A 128 2.30 23.90 20.79
C ASN A 128 2.91 24.52 19.53
N ARG A 129 2.93 23.81 18.40
CA ARG A 129 3.60 24.23 17.15
C ARG A 129 2.74 23.98 15.91
N GLU A 130 1.45 24.24 16.03
CA GLU A 130 0.49 23.97 14.95
C GLU A 130 0.73 24.79 13.68
N PHE A 131 1.25 26.04 13.84
CA PHE A 131 1.48 26.94 12.70
C PHE A 131 2.81 26.71 11.97
N ASN A 132 3.82 26.14 12.61
CA ASN A 132 5.10 25.81 11.99
C ASN A 132 5.57 24.43 12.48
N ALA A 133 5.20 23.42 11.73
CA ALA A 133 5.51 22.03 12.04
C ALA A 133 7.00 21.66 11.83
N PHE A 134 7.73 22.43 11.01
CA PHE A 134 9.13 22.15 10.64
C PHE A 134 10.03 23.29 11.13
N VAL A 135 10.39 23.27 12.39
CA VAL A 135 11.32 24.25 13.00
C VAL A 135 12.71 23.62 13.05
N LEU A 136 13.64 24.20 12.30
CA LEU A 136 15.04 23.78 12.31
C LEU A 136 15.67 24.12 13.66
N ASP A 137 16.25 23.13 14.33
CA ASP A 137 17.01 23.30 15.57
C ASP A 137 18.50 23.46 15.27
N LYS A 138 19.12 22.45 14.63
CA LYS A 138 20.56 22.40 14.35
C LYS A 138 20.86 21.81 12.99
N SER A 139 22.01 22.27 12.43
CA SER A 139 22.58 21.67 11.20
C SER A 139 23.94 21.07 11.51
N TYR A 140 24.13 19.80 11.14
CA TYR A 140 25.35 19.06 11.40
C TYR A 140 26.09 18.81 10.11
N TYR A 141 27.35 19.29 10.06
CA TYR A 141 28.27 19.15 8.96
C TYR A 141 29.40 18.22 9.35
N GLY A 142 29.73 17.28 8.48
CA GLY A 142 30.82 16.33 8.72
C GLY A 142 31.13 15.51 7.48
N PRO A 143 30.15 14.79 6.90
CA PRO A 143 30.33 14.04 5.68
C PRO A 143 30.80 14.91 4.50
N TYR A 144 31.63 14.34 3.63
CA TYR A 144 32.10 15.02 2.42
C TYR A 144 31.23 14.73 1.22
N ASP A 145 30.45 13.63 1.25
CA ASP A 145 29.55 13.19 0.19
C ASP A 145 28.15 12.96 0.74
N GLU A 146 27.22 12.53 -0.10
CA GLU A 146 25.81 12.31 0.26
C GLU A 146 25.68 11.35 1.44
N THR A 147 24.79 11.71 2.35
CA THR A 147 24.44 10.90 3.53
C THR A 147 23.40 9.84 3.16
N THR A 148 23.51 8.63 3.72
CA THR A 148 22.69 7.46 3.32
C THR A 148 21.75 6.96 4.41
N CYS A 149 22.20 6.88 5.65
CA CYS A 149 21.45 6.25 6.75
C CYS A 149 21.58 7.03 8.05
N ILE A 150 20.60 6.86 8.94
CA ILE A 150 20.54 7.48 10.28
C ILE A 150 20.09 6.43 11.29
N ASP A 151 20.65 6.48 12.49
CA ASP A 151 20.07 5.83 13.67
C ASP A 151 20.25 6.68 14.93
N TRP A 152 19.41 6.44 15.93
CA TRP A 152 19.43 7.13 17.21
C TRP A 152 19.79 6.19 18.36
N THR A 153 20.40 6.73 19.43
CA THR A 153 20.46 6.04 20.72
C THR A 153 19.08 5.99 21.38
N ASP A 154 18.81 4.98 22.20
CA ASP A 154 17.49 4.76 22.81
C ASP A 154 17.06 5.90 23.76
N ASP A 155 18.05 6.58 24.36
CA ASP A 155 17.84 7.76 25.22
C ASP A 155 17.75 9.10 24.46
N SER A 156 17.77 9.06 23.12
CA SER A 156 17.71 10.23 22.24
C SER A 156 18.84 11.26 22.41
N LYS A 157 19.94 10.90 23.10
CA LYS A 157 21.05 11.82 23.35
C LYS A 157 22.00 11.97 22.18
N CYS A 158 22.17 10.92 21.36
CA CYS A 158 23.07 10.91 20.22
C CYS A 158 22.42 10.28 18.99
N PHE A 159 22.94 10.60 17.81
CA PHE A 159 22.56 9.96 16.56
C PHE A 159 23.79 9.74 15.68
N VAL A 160 23.68 8.76 14.77
CA VAL A 160 24.74 8.39 13.83
C VAL A 160 24.26 8.57 12.40
N VAL A 161 25.16 9.01 11.53
CA VAL A 161 24.90 9.23 10.10
C VAL A 161 25.98 8.52 9.29
N GLY A 162 25.57 7.68 8.34
CA GLY A 162 26.46 7.08 7.34
C GLY A 162 26.46 7.89 6.05
N SER A 163 27.56 7.83 5.29
CA SER A 163 27.73 8.59 4.06
C SER A 163 28.29 7.71 2.92
N LYS A 164 28.14 8.19 1.67
CA LYS A 164 28.75 7.59 0.47
C LYS A 164 30.29 7.74 0.46
N ASP A 165 30.85 8.65 1.25
CA ASP A 165 32.29 8.83 1.42
C ASP A 165 32.97 7.74 2.27
N MET A 166 32.28 6.62 2.55
CA MET A 166 32.75 5.48 3.35
C MET A 166 32.97 5.82 4.83
N SER A 167 32.54 6.98 5.29
CA SER A 167 32.66 7.43 6.67
C SER A 167 31.32 7.36 7.41
N THR A 168 31.41 7.19 8.73
CA THR A 168 30.26 7.24 9.64
C THR A 168 30.52 8.33 10.67
N TRP A 169 29.54 9.16 10.94
CA TRP A 169 29.65 10.28 11.85
C TRP A 169 28.67 10.15 13.01
N VAL A 170 29.18 10.24 14.23
CA VAL A 170 28.40 10.26 15.48
C VAL A 170 28.27 11.69 15.94
N PHE A 171 27.05 12.14 16.19
CA PHE A 171 26.73 13.49 16.65
C PHE A 171 25.96 13.46 17.98
N GLY A 172 26.21 14.42 18.84
CA GLY A 172 25.37 14.67 20.01
C GLY A 172 24.14 15.49 19.65
N ALA A 173 22.96 15.06 20.03
CA ALA A 173 21.71 15.80 19.84
C ALA A 173 21.69 17.09 20.67
N GLU A 174 22.25 17.02 21.90
CA GLU A 174 22.46 18.16 22.78
C GLU A 174 23.92 18.61 22.77
N ARG A 175 24.24 19.69 23.48
CA ARG A 175 25.61 20.18 23.60
C ARG A 175 26.35 19.43 24.71
N TRP A 176 26.95 18.31 24.35
CA TRP A 176 27.81 17.53 25.26
C TRP A 176 29.22 18.14 25.34
N SER A 177 29.83 18.10 26.49
CA SER A 177 31.21 18.58 26.68
C SER A 177 32.24 17.59 26.15
N ASN A 178 31.92 16.30 26.21
CA ASN A 178 32.77 15.18 25.85
C ASN A 178 32.49 14.52 24.51
N LEU A 179 31.35 14.87 23.84
CA LEU A 179 31.01 14.40 22.51
C LEU A 179 30.33 15.50 21.69
N ILE A 180 31.05 16.15 20.78
CA ILE A 180 30.47 17.10 19.82
C ILE A 180 30.18 16.36 18.52
N TYR A 181 31.19 15.71 17.97
CA TYR A 181 31.14 14.79 16.83
C TYR A 181 32.32 13.83 16.88
N TYR A 182 32.14 12.68 16.27
CA TYR A 182 33.19 11.69 16.07
C TYR A 182 33.05 11.04 14.70
N SER A 183 34.15 10.91 13.96
CA SER A 183 34.16 10.26 12.64
C SER A 183 34.80 8.88 12.73
N LEU A 184 34.15 7.90 12.16
CA LEU A 184 34.58 6.52 12.03
C LEU A 184 34.89 6.22 10.56
N GLY A 185 36.05 5.68 10.29
CA GLY A 185 36.49 5.20 8.97
C GLY A 185 36.80 3.72 9.04
N GLY A 186 37.14 3.10 7.93
CA GLY A 186 37.56 1.67 7.89
C GLY A 186 36.79 0.81 6.90
N HIS A 187 35.75 1.36 6.30
CA HIS A 187 35.06 0.78 5.16
C HIS A 187 35.73 1.17 3.84
N LYS A 188 35.48 0.38 2.79
CA LYS A 188 36.02 0.58 1.44
C LYS A 188 34.97 0.95 0.41
N ASP A 189 33.71 0.95 0.83
CA ASP A 189 32.56 1.17 -0.03
C ASP A 189 31.46 1.95 0.71
N ILE A 190 30.42 2.34 0.02
CA ILE A 190 29.27 3.15 0.48
C ILE A 190 28.66 2.54 1.74
N MET A 191 28.30 3.38 2.71
CA MET A 191 27.59 2.96 3.91
C MET A 191 26.13 2.64 3.60
N VAL A 192 25.68 1.42 3.94
CA VAL A 192 24.30 0.98 3.79
C VAL A 192 23.51 1.08 5.09
N GLY A 193 24.17 0.83 6.23
CA GLY A 193 23.53 0.89 7.53
C GLY A 193 24.50 1.24 8.64
N CYS A 194 24.02 1.99 9.62
CA CYS A 194 24.71 2.30 10.87
C CYS A 194 23.71 2.18 12.01
N PHE A 195 24.05 1.46 13.07
CA PHE A 195 23.13 1.11 14.16
C PHE A 195 23.81 1.19 15.49
N PHE A 196 23.13 1.80 16.47
CA PHE A 196 23.54 1.72 17.88
C PHE A 196 23.08 0.41 18.49
N GLU A 197 23.89 -0.11 19.40
CA GLU A 197 23.47 -1.20 20.26
C GLU A 197 22.50 -0.69 21.33
N LYS A 198 21.70 -1.60 21.89
CA LYS A 198 20.71 -1.27 22.91
C LYS A 198 21.39 -0.67 24.15
N ASP A 199 20.87 0.46 24.63
CA ASP A 199 21.30 1.17 25.83
C ASP A 199 22.84 1.43 25.89
N SER A 200 23.50 1.53 24.73
CA SER A 200 24.95 1.70 24.61
C SER A 200 25.32 2.73 23.54
N LEU A 201 26.56 3.21 23.59
CA LEU A 201 27.18 3.98 22.50
C LEU A 201 27.92 3.09 21.50
N ASP A 202 27.92 1.77 21.68
CA ASP A 202 28.53 0.84 20.75
C ASP A 202 27.78 0.85 19.41
N LEU A 203 28.54 0.67 18.33
CA LEU A 203 28.05 0.86 16.97
C LEU A 203 28.35 -0.34 16.07
N TYR A 204 27.39 -0.63 15.24
CA TYR A 204 27.51 -1.54 14.09
C TYR A 204 27.42 -0.74 12.80
N THR A 205 28.41 -0.88 11.94
CA THR A 205 28.45 -0.18 10.65
C THR A 205 28.59 -1.19 9.52
N VAL A 206 27.75 -1.06 8.49
CA VAL A 206 27.66 -2.00 7.38
C VAL A 206 27.85 -1.25 6.06
N SER A 207 28.72 -1.74 5.20
CA SER A 207 29.00 -1.17 3.87
C SER A 207 28.53 -2.08 2.73
N GLN A 208 28.39 -1.51 1.54
CA GLN A 208 27.87 -2.16 0.33
C GLN A 208 28.73 -3.35 -0.13
N ASP A 209 30.04 -3.36 0.16
CA ASP A 209 30.94 -4.49 -0.11
C ASP A 209 30.67 -5.73 0.78
N GLY A 210 29.67 -5.66 1.67
CA GLY A 210 29.35 -6.72 2.61
C GLY A 210 30.30 -6.80 3.81
N THR A 211 30.85 -5.67 4.24
CA THR A 211 31.71 -5.58 5.43
C THR A 211 30.91 -5.05 6.62
N LEU A 212 30.98 -5.73 7.76
CA LEU A 212 30.49 -5.30 9.06
C LEU A 212 31.66 -4.93 9.96
N CYS A 213 31.66 -3.73 10.51
CA CYS A 213 32.60 -3.31 11.57
C CYS A 213 31.82 -3.12 12.88
N VAL A 214 32.36 -3.66 13.96
CA VAL A 214 31.86 -3.51 15.33
C VAL A 214 32.77 -2.53 16.06
N TRP A 215 32.17 -1.50 16.62
CA TRP A 215 32.84 -0.42 17.32
C TRP A 215 32.42 -0.39 18.79
N GLU A 216 33.36 -0.37 19.67
CA GLU A 216 33.16 -0.29 21.11
C GLU A 216 33.53 1.12 21.60
N SER A 217 32.69 1.71 22.40
CA SER A 217 32.91 3.02 23.04
C SER A 217 33.60 2.83 24.40
N ASP A 218 34.55 3.72 24.76
CA ASP A 218 35.14 3.76 26.08
C ASP A 218 34.27 4.48 27.13
N THR A 219 33.11 4.98 26.76
CA THR A 219 32.23 5.78 27.61
C THR A 219 30.79 5.26 27.49
N GLU A 220 30.14 5.07 28.62
CA GLU A 220 28.71 4.72 28.68
C GLU A 220 27.81 5.95 28.44
N LEU A 221 26.52 5.73 28.09
CA LEU A 221 25.53 6.79 27.84
C LEU A 221 25.36 7.77 29.02
N ASP A 222 25.46 7.27 30.24
CA ASP A 222 25.36 8.08 31.46
C ASP A 222 26.62 8.92 31.72
N GLY A 223 27.75 8.60 31.08
CA GLY A 223 28.99 9.35 31.12
C GLY A 223 28.99 10.62 30.26
N LEU A 224 27.90 10.94 29.55
CA LEU A 224 27.76 12.15 28.75
C LEU A 224 27.48 13.35 29.67
N VAL A 225 28.31 14.39 29.62
CA VAL A 225 28.22 15.57 30.48
C VAL A 225 27.73 16.78 29.66
N LEU A 226 26.60 17.37 30.04
CA LEU A 226 26.07 18.58 29.41
C LEU A 226 27.04 19.75 29.59
N ARG A 227 27.31 20.50 28.54
CA ARG A 227 28.08 21.75 28.60
C ARG A 227 27.25 22.84 29.28
N LYS A 228 27.59 23.23 30.49
CA LYS A 228 26.94 24.33 31.20
C LYS A 228 27.22 25.64 30.45
N ASN A 229 26.18 26.32 29.97
CA ASN A 229 26.30 27.65 29.40
C ASN A 229 26.68 28.62 30.54
N LYS A 230 27.81 29.29 30.42
CA LYS A 230 28.29 30.30 31.37
C LYS A 230 27.51 31.64 31.34
N LEU A 231 26.32 31.70 30.68
CA LEU A 231 25.60 32.94 30.41
C LEU A 231 24.29 33.11 31.21
N THR A 232 24.17 32.52 32.37
CA THR A 232 22.99 32.75 33.25
C THR A 232 23.32 33.25 34.63
N VAL A 233 24.48 33.89 34.81
CA VAL A 233 24.73 34.68 35.99
C VAL A 233 25.31 36.01 35.51
N GLU A 234 24.54 37.07 35.57
CA GLU A 234 24.73 38.49 35.29
C GLU A 234 23.91 39.02 34.10
N ARG A 235 22.65 39.25 34.32
CA ARG A 235 21.89 40.38 33.83
C ARG A 235 20.62 40.54 34.68
N GLY A 236 20.73 41.24 35.77
CA GLY A 236 19.67 42.11 36.27
C GLY A 236 19.71 43.35 35.41
N GLU A 237 18.49 43.77 35.01
CA GLU A 237 18.14 45.15 34.67
C GLU A 237 18.90 45.85 33.53
N GLU A 238 18.24 45.98 32.36
CA GLU A 238 17.99 47.26 31.72
C GLU A 238 17.58 47.10 30.22
N GLU A 239 16.48 47.76 29.91
CA GLU A 239 16.03 48.42 28.69
C GLU A 239 15.50 47.62 27.49
N GLU A 240 14.19 47.79 27.35
CA GLU A 240 13.42 47.73 26.13
C GLU A 240 14.06 48.58 25.00
N ARG A 241 14.34 47.99 23.86
CA ARG A 241 14.34 48.67 22.55
C ARG A 241 13.83 47.76 21.47
N GLU A 242 12.79 48.24 20.82
CA GLU A 242 12.19 47.80 19.59
C GLU A 242 13.21 47.67 18.44
N GLY A 243 13.04 46.67 17.56
CA GLY A 243 13.51 46.74 16.18
C GLY A 243 14.12 45.46 15.62
N ASP A 244 13.50 45.01 14.62
CA ASP A 244 13.92 44.10 13.50
C ASP A 244 13.72 42.60 13.68
N GLU A 245 12.74 42.14 12.93
CA GLU A 245 12.46 40.75 12.63
C GLU A 245 13.66 40.12 11.89
N GLU A 246 14.56 39.47 12.61
CA GLU A 246 15.51 38.54 12.04
C GLU A 246 14.92 37.09 12.12
N GLU A 247 14.78 36.45 10.96
CA GLU A 247 14.52 35.03 10.86
C GLU A 247 15.53 34.25 11.72
N PRO A 248 15.11 33.23 12.49
CA PRO A 248 16.00 32.45 13.32
C PRO A 248 16.94 31.62 12.42
N ARG A 249 18.15 32.11 12.26
CA ARG A 249 19.26 31.37 11.63
C ARG A 249 19.63 30.21 12.54
N GLY A 250 19.33 28.99 12.10
CA GLY A 250 19.72 27.74 12.76
C GLY A 250 21.21 27.70 13.06
N GLU A 251 21.55 27.16 14.22
CA GLU A 251 22.93 27.07 14.69
C GLU A 251 23.74 26.08 13.85
N VAL A 252 24.84 26.54 13.25
CA VAL A 252 25.70 25.78 12.35
C VAL A 252 26.85 25.14 13.14
N ILE A 253 26.90 23.82 13.21
CA ILE A 253 28.05 23.08 13.77
C ILE A 253 28.95 22.62 12.62
N ARG A 254 30.06 23.31 12.39
CA ARG A 254 31.05 22.95 11.37
C ARG A 254 32.13 22.04 11.95
N GLY A 255 32.28 20.85 11.38
CA GLY A 255 33.38 19.93 11.68
C GLY A 255 34.71 20.30 11.01
N LYS A 256 35.26 21.52 11.26
CA LYS A 256 36.63 21.86 10.89
C LYS A 256 37.48 22.19 12.12
N GLY A 257 38.33 21.28 12.46
CA GLY A 257 39.70 21.30 12.92
C GLY A 257 40.15 22.42 13.85
N GLU A 258 39.46 22.68 14.99
CA GLU A 258 40.13 23.24 16.16
C GLU A 258 39.86 22.30 17.35
N ARG A 259 40.90 21.60 17.78
CA ARG A 259 40.87 20.80 19.01
C ARG A 259 40.66 21.76 20.18
N PRO A 260 39.55 21.64 20.97
CA PRO A 260 39.43 22.41 22.21
C PRO A 260 40.54 22.02 23.16
N LYS A 261 41.22 22.99 23.73
CA LYS A 261 42.21 22.78 24.80
C LYS A 261 41.56 22.03 25.95
N GLU A 262 42.08 20.85 26.24
CA GLU A 262 41.66 19.94 27.30
C GLU A 262 41.64 20.72 28.65
N LYS A 263 40.46 20.77 29.27
CA LYS A 263 40.34 21.07 30.71
C LYS A 263 40.24 19.77 31.47
N GLU A 264 41.10 19.60 32.44
CA GLU A 264 41.25 18.45 33.34
C GLU A 264 39.89 17.98 33.86
N GLY A 265 39.55 16.70 33.57
CA GLY A 265 38.50 15.97 34.27
C GLY A 265 37.46 15.23 33.44
N THR A 266 37.22 15.57 32.17
CA THR A 266 36.25 14.83 31.31
C THR A 266 36.95 14.08 30.20
N LYS A 267 36.86 12.75 30.20
CA LYS A 267 37.37 11.92 29.11
C LYS A 267 36.48 12.14 27.88
N ASN A 268 37.05 12.52 26.75
CA ASN A 268 36.37 12.57 25.47
C ASN A 268 35.99 11.15 25.01
N VAL A 269 34.82 10.97 24.47
CA VAL A 269 34.35 9.68 23.89
C VAL A 269 35.33 9.25 22.79
N ARG A 270 35.75 8.01 22.85
CA ARG A 270 36.64 7.41 21.86
C ARG A 270 36.07 6.05 21.45
N TYR A 271 36.12 5.77 20.16
CA TYR A 271 35.72 4.49 19.61
C TYR A 271 36.94 3.64 19.23
N LYS A 272 36.84 2.34 19.51
CA LYS A 272 37.81 1.35 19.12
C LYS A 272 37.14 0.28 18.29
N GLN A 273 37.71 -0.06 17.15
CA GLN A 273 37.23 -1.17 16.35
C GLN A 273 37.50 -2.49 17.08
N ARG A 274 36.47 -3.21 17.47
CA ARG A 274 36.53 -4.51 18.16
C ARG A 274 36.77 -5.63 17.18
N SER A 275 35.95 -5.70 16.13
CA SER A 275 36.02 -6.74 15.11
C SER A 275 35.59 -6.23 13.75
N LYS A 276 35.99 -6.98 12.72
CA LYS A 276 35.57 -6.77 11.33
C LYS A 276 35.15 -8.10 10.73
N HIS A 277 33.94 -8.18 10.20
CA HIS A 277 33.36 -9.38 9.63
C HIS A 277 32.99 -9.15 8.18
N PHE A 278 32.95 -10.23 7.40
CA PHE A 278 32.57 -10.19 5.98
C PHE A 278 31.40 -11.14 5.74
N PHE A 279 30.38 -10.67 5.10
CA PHE A 279 29.22 -11.49 4.72
C PHE A 279 29.51 -12.36 3.50
N ASN A 280 30.26 -11.82 2.54
CA ASN A 280 30.61 -12.52 1.31
C ASN A 280 31.80 -13.46 1.55
N LYS A 281 31.69 -14.71 1.06
CA LYS A 281 32.84 -15.60 0.98
C LYS A 281 33.79 -15.11 -0.12
N GLN A 282 35.11 -15.44 0.01
CA GLN A 282 36.09 -15.04 -0.98
C GLN A 282 35.68 -15.52 -2.39
N GLY A 283 35.43 -14.59 -3.30
CA GLY A 283 35.04 -14.85 -4.69
C GLY A 283 33.60 -14.51 -5.08
N ASP A 284 32.72 -14.31 -4.13
CA ASP A 284 31.33 -13.90 -4.41
C ASP A 284 31.20 -12.37 -4.32
N PHE A 285 31.02 -11.71 -5.46
CA PHE A 285 30.73 -10.28 -5.52
C PHE A 285 29.22 -10.04 -5.47
N ASN A 286 28.65 -10.12 -4.27
CA ASN A 286 27.24 -9.83 -4.06
C ASN A 286 27.11 -8.54 -3.23
N ASN A 287 26.63 -7.47 -3.85
CA ASN A 287 26.48 -6.18 -3.20
C ASN A 287 25.37 -6.21 -2.15
N LEU A 288 25.69 -5.76 -0.95
CA LEU A 288 24.72 -5.54 0.11
C LEU A 288 23.92 -4.27 -0.20
N THR A 289 22.60 -4.36 -0.24
CA THR A 289 21.71 -3.27 -0.69
C THR A 289 20.89 -2.66 0.43
N ALA A 290 20.55 -3.44 1.45
CA ALA A 290 19.74 -2.98 2.57
C ALA A 290 20.15 -3.70 3.86
N ALA A 291 20.02 -3.02 4.99
CA ALA A 291 20.26 -3.58 6.31
C ALA A 291 19.26 -3.01 7.33
N ALA A 292 18.86 -3.83 8.29
CA ALA A 292 18.04 -3.44 9.43
C ALA A 292 18.52 -4.16 10.68
N PHE A 293 18.55 -3.46 11.80
CA PHE A 293 18.96 -4.01 13.09
C PHE A 293 17.85 -3.84 14.12
N HIS A 294 17.51 -4.91 14.81
CA HIS A 294 16.54 -4.89 15.90
C HIS A 294 17.26 -4.94 17.24
N LYS A 295 17.32 -3.78 17.92
CA LYS A 295 18.10 -3.59 19.16
C LYS A 295 17.72 -4.56 20.28
N PRO A 296 16.40 -4.81 20.59
CA PRO A 296 16.03 -5.68 21.70
C PRO A 296 16.45 -7.16 21.55
N THR A 297 16.46 -7.68 20.31
CA THR A 297 16.83 -9.09 20.02
C THR A 297 18.24 -9.27 19.50
N HIS A 298 18.99 -8.17 19.30
CA HIS A 298 20.36 -8.16 18.73
C HIS A 298 20.47 -8.83 17.36
N ILE A 299 19.39 -8.83 16.56
CA ILE A 299 19.36 -9.46 15.24
C ILE A 299 19.62 -8.41 14.16
N LEU A 300 20.64 -8.67 13.33
CA LEU A 300 20.93 -7.93 12.11
C LEU A 300 20.40 -8.69 10.89
N VAL A 301 19.58 -8.03 10.10
CA VAL A 301 19.09 -8.53 8.80
C VAL A 301 19.79 -7.77 7.68
N THR A 302 20.37 -8.50 6.75
CA THR A 302 21.05 -7.92 5.58
C THR A 302 20.46 -8.48 4.30
N GLY A 303 20.13 -7.60 3.35
CA GLY A 303 19.60 -7.93 2.03
C GLY A 303 20.61 -7.63 0.93
N PHE A 304 20.65 -8.49 -0.08
CA PHE A 304 21.63 -8.43 -1.16
C PHE A 304 20.99 -8.21 -2.53
N ALA A 305 21.82 -7.79 -3.49
CA ALA A 305 21.42 -7.59 -4.87
C ALA A 305 20.96 -8.87 -5.59
N SER A 306 21.42 -10.04 -5.14
CA SER A 306 21.00 -11.36 -5.64
C SER A 306 19.65 -11.85 -5.10
N GLY A 307 18.96 -11.07 -4.25
CA GLY A 307 17.72 -11.49 -3.59
C GLY A 307 17.91 -12.44 -2.42
N ILE A 308 19.13 -12.66 -1.99
CA ILE A 308 19.48 -13.42 -0.78
C ILE A 308 19.43 -12.47 0.41
N PHE A 309 19.01 -12.96 1.57
CA PHE A 309 19.17 -12.26 2.83
C PHE A 309 19.83 -13.15 3.88
N HIS A 310 20.52 -12.52 4.81
CA HIS A 310 21.13 -13.18 5.95
C HIS A 310 20.60 -12.60 7.26
N LEU A 311 20.43 -13.47 8.24
CA LEU A 311 20.14 -13.14 9.62
C LEU A 311 21.35 -13.48 10.48
N HIS A 312 21.88 -12.48 11.18
CA HIS A 312 23.01 -12.66 12.10
C HIS A 312 22.64 -12.16 13.49
N GLU A 313 23.07 -12.88 14.48
CA GLU A 313 23.03 -12.44 15.87
C GLU A 313 24.32 -11.69 16.18
N LEU A 314 24.19 -10.48 16.72
CA LEU A 314 25.31 -9.65 17.14
C LEU A 314 25.40 -9.65 18.68
N PRO A 315 26.57 -9.43 19.29
CA PRO A 315 27.89 -9.06 18.68
C PRO A 315 28.73 -10.24 18.15
N GLU A 316 28.32 -11.47 18.39
CA GLU A 316 29.14 -12.66 18.07
C GLU A 316 29.19 -13.02 16.58
N PHE A 317 28.34 -12.39 15.75
CA PHE A 317 28.25 -12.64 14.32
C PHE A 317 27.83 -14.08 13.96
N ASN A 318 26.94 -14.67 14.74
CA ASN A 318 26.40 -16.00 14.47
C ASN A 318 25.38 -15.93 13.34
N LEU A 319 25.57 -16.75 12.30
CA LEU A 319 24.58 -16.86 11.20
C LEU A 319 23.39 -17.70 11.68
N ILE A 320 22.19 -17.11 11.71
CA ILE A 320 20.95 -17.81 12.03
C ILE A 320 20.37 -18.42 10.76
N HIS A 321 20.09 -17.57 9.75
CA HIS A 321 19.49 -17.99 8.48
C HIS A 321 20.14 -17.33 7.27
N SER A 322 20.18 -18.06 6.15
CA SER A 322 20.59 -17.58 4.83
C SER A 322 19.62 -18.13 3.79
N LEU A 323 18.71 -17.29 3.30
CA LEU A 323 17.63 -17.70 2.41
C LEU A 323 17.53 -16.76 1.20
N SER A 324 17.03 -17.29 0.07
CA SER A 324 16.71 -16.50 -1.11
C SER A 324 15.20 -16.26 -1.18
N ILE A 325 14.80 -15.01 -1.34
CA ILE A 325 13.39 -14.60 -1.45
C ILE A 325 12.98 -14.50 -2.91
N SER A 326 13.87 -13.99 -3.76
CA SER A 326 13.64 -13.74 -5.17
C SER A 326 14.98 -13.74 -5.92
N ASP A 327 14.90 -13.73 -7.24
CA ASP A 327 16.09 -13.57 -8.09
C ASP A 327 16.45 -12.09 -8.34
N GLN A 328 15.77 -11.17 -7.66
CA GLN A 328 15.91 -9.73 -7.85
C GLN A 328 16.39 -9.04 -6.56
N ARG A 329 17.02 -7.87 -6.77
CA ARG A 329 17.56 -7.02 -5.70
C ARG A 329 16.54 -6.76 -4.60
N ILE A 330 16.93 -6.94 -3.34
CA ILE A 330 16.20 -6.48 -2.17
C ILE A 330 16.47 -4.98 -1.99
N ALA A 331 15.48 -4.14 -2.19
CA ALA A 331 15.66 -2.68 -2.12
C ALA A 331 15.64 -2.16 -0.69
N THR A 332 14.80 -2.72 0.18
CA THR A 332 14.66 -2.29 1.57
C THR A 332 14.33 -3.47 2.48
N VAL A 333 14.76 -3.36 3.72
CA VAL A 333 14.49 -4.31 4.81
C VAL A 333 14.02 -3.53 6.03
N SER A 334 13.01 -4.03 6.72
CA SER A 334 12.50 -3.46 7.97
C SER A 334 12.09 -4.57 8.92
N MET A 335 12.20 -4.35 10.23
CA MET A 335 11.71 -5.28 11.25
C MET A 335 10.56 -4.65 12.04
N ASN A 336 9.65 -5.49 12.53
CA ASN A 336 8.57 -5.05 13.40
C ASN A 336 9.08 -4.77 14.83
N SER A 337 8.23 -4.16 15.66
CA SER A 337 8.58 -3.77 17.03
C SER A 337 8.86 -4.96 17.96
N SER A 338 8.32 -6.15 17.68
CA SER A 338 8.57 -7.38 18.46
C SER A 338 9.84 -8.11 18.01
N GLY A 339 10.33 -7.86 16.79
CA GLY A 339 11.49 -8.53 16.22
C GLY A 339 11.19 -9.89 15.57
N ASP A 340 9.90 -10.31 15.47
CA ASP A 340 9.52 -11.61 14.91
C ASP A 340 9.34 -11.57 13.39
N TRP A 341 8.87 -10.44 12.86
CA TRP A 341 8.52 -10.26 11.46
C TRP A 341 9.51 -9.35 10.74
N ILE A 342 9.91 -9.78 9.57
CA ILE A 342 10.84 -9.05 8.70
C ILE A 342 10.13 -8.71 7.40
N GLY A 343 10.07 -7.43 7.07
CA GLY A 343 9.51 -6.92 5.83
C GLY A 343 10.60 -6.69 4.77
N PHE A 344 10.39 -7.20 3.57
CA PHE A 344 11.28 -7.03 2.43
C PHE A 344 10.55 -6.37 1.27
N GLY A 345 11.16 -5.35 0.68
CA GLY A 345 10.70 -4.72 -0.55
C GLY A 345 11.64 -5.02 -1.71
N CYS A 346 11.11 -5.63 -2.76
CA CYS A 346 11.83 -5.90 -4.02
C CYS A 346 11.26 -5.01 -5.12
N SER A 347 11.96 -3.93 -5.48
CA SER A 347 11.49 -2.96 -6.47
C SER A 347 11.39 -3.56 -7.88
N GLY A 348 12.38 -4.37 -8.29
CA GLY A 348 12.42 -4.97 -9.62
C GLY A 348 11.24 -5.89 -9.96
N LEU A 349 10.57 -6.49 -8.96
CA LEU A 349 9.37 -7.33 -9.14
C LEU A 349 8.09 -6.67 -8.64
N GLY A 350 8.18 -5.48 -8.01
CA GLY A 350 7.05 -4.85 -7.35
C GLY A 350 6.47 -5.74 -6.23
N GLN A 351 7.33 -6.38 -5.45
CA GLN A 351 6.96 -7.38 -4.46
C GLN A 351 7.20 -6.89 -3.04
N LEU A 352 6.23 -7.15 -2.17
CA LEU A 352 6.31 -6.96 -0.73
C LEU A 352 6.17 -8.33 -0.05
N LEU A 353 7.12 -8.64 0.82
CA LEU A 353 7.15 -9.87 1.58
C LEU A 353 7.25 -9.54 3.06
N VAL A 354 6.51 -10.26 3.89
CA VAL A 354 6.71 -10.29 5.33
C VAL A 354 6.94 -11.74 5.74
N TRP A 355 8.06 -11.98 6.38
CA TRP A 355 8.52 -13.30 6.76
C TRP A 355 8.74 -13.40 8.27
N GLU A 356 8.27 -14.47 8.87
CA GLU A 356 8.47 -14.79 10.27
C GLU A 356 9.68 -15.72 10.39
N TRP A 357 10.72 -15.22 11.03
CA TRP A 357 11.98 -15.93 11.04
C TRP A 357 12.02 -17.14 11.97
N GLN A 358 11.17 -17.17 13.03
CA GLN A 358 11.11 -18.29 13.98
C GLN A 358 10.38 -19.49 13.39
N SER A 359 9.25 -19.27 12.71
CA SER A 359 8.46 -20.35 12.07
C SER A 359 8.91 -20.65 10.64
N GLU A 360 9.87 -19.88 10.09
CA GLU A 360 10.33 -19.96 8.69
C GLU A 360 9.19 -19.89 7.67
N SER A 361 8.15 -19.11 7.97
CA SER A 361 6.96 -19.01 7.14
C SER A 361 6.70 -17.59 6.65
N TYR A 362 6.01 -17.48 5.51
CA TYR A 362 5.53 -16.20 5.01
C TYR A 362 4.25 -15.79 5.72
N VAL A 363 4.29 -14.70 6.47
CA VAL A 363 3.09 -14.05 7.02
C VAL A 363 2.31 -13.34 5.92
N PHE A 364 3.04 -12.71 4.98
CA PHE A 364 2.44 -11.96 3.89
C PHE A 364 3.33 -12.02 2.66
N LYS A 365 2.74 -12.30 1.50
CA LYS A 365 3.45 -12.30 0.22
C LYS A 365 2.53 -11.73 -0.85
N GLN A 366 2.82 -10.53 -1.29
CA GLN A 366 2.08 -9.89 -2.35
C GLN A 366 3.02 -9.38 -3.44
N GLN A 367 2.61 -9.57 -4.67
CA GLN A 367 3.31 -9.09 -5.84
C GLN A 367 2.34 -8.37 -6.76
N GLY A 368 2.65 -7.13 -7.13
CA GLY A 368 1.96 -6.40 -8.17
C GLY A 368 2.27 -6.94 -9.56
N HIS A 369 1.73 -6.29 -10.60
CA HIS A 369 2.24 -6.47 -11.94
C HIS A 369 3.58 -5.76 -12.08
N PHE A 370 4.53 -6.43 -12.73
CA PHE A 370 5.86 -5.85 -12.98
C PHE A 370 5.81 -4.77 -14.08
N ASN A 371 5.02 -5.05 -15.13
CA ASN A 371 4.80 -4.15 -16.26
C ASN A 371 3.40 -3.52 -16.23
N ASN A 372 3.05 -2.80 -17.29
CA ASN A 372 1.74 -2.18 -17.43
C ASN A 372 0.61 -3.23 -17.37
N MET A 373 -0.50 -2.82 -16.79
CA MET A 373 -1.74 -3.60 -16.81
C MET A 373 -2.55 -3.20 -18.05
N ALA A 374 -2.76 -4.16 -18.95
CA ALA A 374 -3.47 -3.91 -20.21
C ALA A 374 -4.99 -4.13 -20.07
N ALA A 375 -5.40 -5.11 -19.27
CA ALA A 375 -6.76 -5.62 -19.23
C ALA A 375 -7.37 -5.58 -17.82
N LEU A 376 -8.68 -5.41 -17.77
CA LEU A 376 -9.49 -5.34 -16.56
C LEU A 376 -10.86 -5.98 -16.77
N ALA A 377 -11.28 -6.81 -15.82
CA ALA A 377 -12.65 -7.32 -15.77
C ALA A 377 -13.14 -7.41 -14.32
N TYR A 378 -14.41 -7.03 -14.07
CA TYR A 378 -15.09 -7.33 -12.82
C TYR A 378 -15.78 -8.70 -12.92
N SER A 379 -15.82 -9.42 -11.80
CA SER A 379 -16.70 -10.57 -11.67
C SER A 379 -18.17 -10.12 -11.66
N PRO A 380 -19.13 -10.94 -12.12
CA PRO A 380 -20.55 -10.58 -12.14
C PRO A 380 -21.15 -10.25 -10.78
N ASP A 381 -20.58 -10.80 -9.70
CA ASP A 381 -20.96 -10.51 -8.30
C ASP A 381 -20.26 -9.25 -7.74
N GLY A 382 -19.29 -8.68 -8.47
CA GLY A 382 -18.52 -7.51 -8.04
C GLY A 382 -17.51 -7.75 -6.92
N GLN A 383 -17.30 -9.00 -6.49
CA GLN A 383 -16.37 -9.32 -5.40
C GLN A 383 -14.92 -9.41 -5.85
N TYR A 384 -14.69 -9.75 -7.13
CA TYR A 384 -13.36 -9.95 -7.69
C TYR A 384 -13.10 -9.05 -8.88
N ILE A 385 -11.85 -8.69 -9.06
CA ILE A 385 -11.32 -8.02 -10.23
C ILE A 385 -10.20 -8.88 -10.81
N ALA A 386 -10.28 -9.20 -12.10
CA ALA A 386 -9.20 -9.84 -12.83
C ALA A 386 -8.43 -8.79 -13.64
N THR A 387 -7.11 -8.87 -13.61
CA THR A 387 -6.20 -7.99 -14.37
C THR A 387 -5.24 -8.83 -15.19
N GLY A 388 -4.97 -8.39 -16.43
CA GLY A 388 -3.94 -8.94 -17.29
C GLY A 388 -2.83 -7.92 -17.51
N GLY A 389 -1.59 -8.36 -17.46
CA GLY A 389 -0.42 -7.51 -17.59
C GLY A 389 0.48 -7.88 -18.76
N ASP A 390 1.36 -6.95 -19.12
CA ASP A 390 2.43 -7.16 -20.10
C ASP A 390 3.47 -8.19 -19.61
N ASP A 391 3.43 -8.56 -18.34
CA ASP A 391 4.24 -9.61 -17.71
C ASP A 391 3.74 -11.04 -17.99
N GLY A 392 2.71 -11.20 -18.82
CA GLY A 392 2.10 -12.50 -19.14
C GLY A 392 1.31 -13.11 -18.00
N LYS A 393 1.03 -12.36 -16.93
CA LYS A 393 0.32 -12.86 -15.75
C LYS A 393 -1.12 -12.39 -15.73
N VAL A 394 -2.00 -13.27 -15.29
CA VAL A 394 -3.39 -12.92 -14.93
C VAL A 394 -3.53 -13.00 -13.44
N LYS A 395 -3.89 -11.88 -12.81
CA LYS A 395 -4.05 -11.77 -11.35
C LYS A 395 -5.49 -11.51 -10.98
N VAL A 396 -5.93 -12.12 -9.89
CA VAL A 396 -7.29 -11.94 -9.36
C VAL A 396 -7.22 -11.30 -7.99
N TRP A 397 -7.90 -10.16 -7.87
CA TRP A 397 -7.93 -9.31 -6.69
C TRP A 397 -9.28 -9.38 -6.02
N ASN A 398 -9.30 -9.47 -4.70
CA ASN A 398 -10.51 -9.31 -3.94
C ASN A 398 -10.77 -7.81 -3.71
N THR A 399 -11.96 -7.32 -4.05
CA THR A 399 -12.31 -5.89 -3.95
C THR A 399 -12.41 -5.39 -2.51
N THR A 400 -12.75 -6.26 -1.56
CA THR A 400 -12.92 -5.89 -0.14
C THR A 400 -11.62 -5.90 0.63
N SER A 401 -10.78 -6.93 0.43
CA SER A 401 -9.48 -7.02 1.10
C SER A 401 -8.39 -6.21 0.37
N GLY A 402 -8.56 -5.96 -0.93
CA GLY A 402 -7.57 -5.29 -1.77
C GLY A 402 -6.34 -6.15 -2.10
N LEU A 403 -6.36 -7.44 -1.80
CA LEU A 403 -5.22 -8.33 -1.99
C LEU A 403 -5.42 -9.27 -3.19
N CYS A 404 -4.30 -9.60 -3.84
CA CYS A 404 -4.26 -10.64 -4.85
C CYS A 404 -4.25 -12.01 -4.17
N PHE A 405 -5.20 -12.87 -4.52
CA PHE A 405 -5.26 -14.22 -3.97
C PHE A 405 -4.88 -15.31 -4.96
N VAL A 406 -4.91 -15.01 -6.28
CA VAL A 406 -4.51 -15.95 -7.35
C VAL A 406 -3.71 -15.23 -8.41
N THR A 407 -2.65 -15.89 -8.89
CA THR A 407 -1.85 -15.46 -10.03
C THR A 407 -1.68 -16.65 -10.97
N PHE A 408 -2.13 -16.50 -12.21
CA PHE A 408 -1.91 -17.47 -13.28
C PHE A 408 -0.72 -17.01 -14.12
N THR A 409 0.22 -17.93 -14.39
CA THR A 409 1.51 -17.63 -15.04
C THR A 409 1.75 -18.44 -16.32
N GLU A 410 0.70 -19.01 -16.90
CA GLU A 410 0.81 -19.91 -18.04
C GLU A 410 1.06 -19.19 -19.38
N HIS A 411 0.70 -17.91 -19.52
CA HIS A 411 1.00 -17.13 -20.71
C HIS A 411 2.48 -16.76 -20.78
N THR A 412 3.04 -16.84 -21.99
CA THR A 412 4.46 -16.53 -22.25
C THR A 412 4.70 -15.13 -22.79
N SER A 413 3.64 -14.41 -23.17
CA SER A 413 3.69 -13.04 -23.68
C SER A 413 2.60 -12.18 -23.03
N SER A 414 2.55 -10.89 -23.36
CA SER A 414 1.58 -9.92 -22.83
C SER A 414 0.14 -10.42 -22.94
N VAL A 415 -0.61 -10.27 -21.84
CA VAL A 415 -2.06 -10.52 -21.79
C VAL A 415 -2.78 -9.24 -22.22
N THR A 416 -3.44 -9.28 -23.35
CA THR A 416 -4.10 -8.12 -23.99
C THR A 416 -5.49 -7.86 -23.48
N ASN A 417 -6.24 -8.93 -23.16
CA ASN A 417 -7.60 -8.81 -22.67
C ASN A 417 -7.96 -9.93 -21.68
N VAL A 418 -8.86 -9.60 -20.75
CA VAL A 418 -9.37 -10.55 -19.75
C VAL A 418 -10.86 -10.32 -19.58
N THR A 419 -11.64 -11.39 -19.46
CA THR A 419 -13.08 -11.30 -19.20
C THR A 419 -13.55 -12.43 -18.30
N PHE A 420 -14.60 -12.19 -17.50
CA PHE A 420 -15.32 -13.22 -16.76
C PHE A 420 -16.45 -13.79 -17.61
N THR A 421 -16.78 -15.05 -17.41
CA THR A 421 -18.04 -15.61 -17.88
C THR A 421 -19.21 -15.09 -17.03
N SER A 422 -20.43 -15.13 -17.56
CA SER A 422 -21.64 -14.69 -16.86
C SER A 422 -21.88 -15.40 -15.52
N ARG A 423 -21.43 -16.64 -15.37
CA ARG A 423 -21.49 -17.41 -14.11
C ARG A 423 -20.42 -17.02 -13.09
N GLY A 424 -19.43 -16.21 -13.46
CA GLY A 424 -18.42 -15.63 -12.54
C GLY A 424 -17.31 -16.57 -12.08
N PHE A 425 -17.33 -17.85 -12.45
CA PHE A 425 -16.33 -18.83 -11.95
C PHE A 425 -15.21 -19.12 -12.95
N VAL A 426 -15.30 -18.60 -14.15
CA VAL A 426 -14.32 -18.81 -15.22
C VAL A 426 -13.82 -17.47 -15.71
N ILE A 427 -12.49 -17.35 -15.78
CA ILE A 427 -11.79 -16.23 -16.39
C ILE A 427 -11.22 -16.66 -17.72
N VAL A 428 -11.46 -15.88 -18.75
CA VAL A 428 -10.87 -16.09 -20.08
C VAL A 428 -9.89 -14.95 -20.35
N SER A 429 -8.69 -15.28 -20.81
CA SER A 429 -7.65 -14.33 -21.18
C SER A 429 -7.14 -14.58 -22.60
N ALA A 430 -6.86 -13.50 -23.31
CA ALA A 430 -6.20 -13.50 -24.60
C ALA A 430 -4.78 -12.93 -24.49
N SER A 431 -3.85 -13.48 -25.23
CA SER A 431 -2.45 -13.06 -25.20
C SER A 431 -1.84 -12.97 -26.60
N LEU A 432 -0.77 -12.20 -26.71
CA LEU A 432 0.07 -12.11 -27.89
C LEU A 432 0.90 -13.40 -28.14
N ASP A 433 0.86 -14.36 -27.19
CA ASP A 433 1.48 -15.69 -27.40
C ASP A 433 0.70 -16.59 -28.38
N GLY A 434 -0.40 -16.12 -28.93
CA GLY A 434 -1.26 -16.84 -29.87
C GLY A 434 -2.19 -17.83 -29.18
N THR A 435 -2.41 -17.72 -27.89
CA THR A 435 -3.33 -18.55 -27.13
C THR A 435 -4.40 -17.74 -26.40
N VAL A 436 -5.60 -18.32 -26.34
CA VAL A 436 -6.65 -17.87 -25.42
C VAL A 436 -6.83 -18.95 -24.37
N ARG A 437 -6.84 -18.60 -23.12
CA ARG A 437 -6.89 -19.56 -22.01
C ARG A 437 -8.07 -19.31 -21.10
N ALA A 438 -8.67 -20.41 -20.62
CA ALA A 438 -9.77 -20.37 -19.67
C ALA A 438 -9.33 -20.97 -18.33
N PHE A 439 -9.47 -20.19 -17.25
CA PHE A 439 -9.08 -20.54 -15.89
C PHE A 439 -10.29 -20.76 -15.03
N ASP A 440 -10.27 -21.83 -14.23
CA ASP A 440 -11.30 -22.15 -13.26
C ASP A 440 -10.90 -21.58 -11.88
N LEU A 441 -11.73 -20.73 -11.30
CA LEU A 441 -11.52 -20.14 -9.98
C LEU A 441 -11.81 -21.09 -8.83
N HIS A 442 -12.51 -22.20 -9.03
CA HIS A 442 -12.69 -23.21 -7.97
C HIS A 442 -11.46 -24.09 -7.81
N ARG A 443 -10.80 -24.41 -8.93
CA ARG A 443 -9.65 -25.31 -8.95
C ARG A 443 -8.32 -24.61 -9.14
N TYR A 444 -8.34 -23.30 -9.36
CA TYR A 444 -7.18 -22.43 -9.59
C TYR A 444 -6.23 -22.95 -10.68
N ARG A 445 -6.78 -23.40 -11.81
CA ARG A 445 -5.98 -23.94 -12.91
C ARG A 445 -6.57 -23.61 -14.28
N ASN A 446 -5.70 -23.61 -15.29
CA ASN A 446 -6.10 -23.59 -16.67
C ASN A 446 -6.77 -24.94 -17.02
N PHE A 447 -8.00 -24.90 -17.52
CA PHE A 447 -8.72 -26.11 -17.94
C PHE A 447 -8.93 -26.16 -19.43
N ARG A 448 -8.80 -25.05 -20.18
CA ARG A 448 -8.88 -24.98 -21.63
C ARG A 448 -7.86 -24.00 -22.18
N THR A 449 -7.23 -24.43 -23.31
CA THR A 449 -6.38 -23.56 -24.12
C THR A 449 -6.91 -23.62 -25.55
N PHE A 450 -7.26 -22.47 -26.08
CA PHE A 450 -7.74 -22.31 -27.44
C PHE A 450 -6.58 -21.79 -28.30
N THR A 451 -6.39 -22.43 -29.43
CA THR A 451 -5.34 -22.08 -30.39
C THR A 451 -5.94 -21.90 -31.78
N SER A 452 -5.32 -21.06 -32.58
CA SER A 452 -5.66 -20.89 -33.99
C SER A 452 -4.89 -21.89 -34.86
N PRO A 453 -5.39 -22.26 -36.07
CA PRO A 453 -4.70 -23.15 -37.00
C PRO A 453 -3.37 -22.57 -37.50
N ARG A 454 -3.25 -21.25 -37.56
CA ARG A 454 -2.02 -20.51 -37.87
C ARG A 454 -1.66 -19.65 -36.63
N PRO A 455 -0.40 -19.47 -36.30
CA PRO A 455 -0.01 -18.56 -35.23
C PRO A 455 -0.62 -17.19 -35.49
N ALA A 456 -1.37 -16.68 -34.53
CA ALA A 456 -2.04 -15.36 -34.57
C ALA A 456 -1.90 -14.62 -33.23
N GLN A 457 -1.63 -13.33 -33.27
CA GLN A 457 -1.52 -12.49 -32.05
C GLN A 457 -2.91 -11.94 -31.70
N PHE A 458 -3.44 -12.33 -30.53
CA PHE A 458 -4.77 -11.91 -30.11
C PHE A 458 -4.71 -10.57 -29.36
N SER A 459 -5.42 -9.56 -29.88
CA SER A 459 -5.52 -8.20 -29.29
C SER A 459 -6.79 -7.98 -28.52
N SER A 460 -7.86 -8.66 -28.85
CA SER A 460 -9.19 -8.46 -28.27
C SER A 460 -9.88 -9.78 -27.95
N LEU A 461 -10.79 -9.75 -26.97
CA LEU A 461 -11.49 -10.92 -26.46
C LEU A 461 -12.92 -10.54 -26.10
N ALA A 462 -13.87 -11.39 -26.42
CA ALA A 462 -15.23 -11.31 -25.91
C ALA A 462 -15.80 -12.71 -25.66
N VAL A 463 -16.66 -12.83 -24.67
CA VAL A 463 -17.37 -14.06 -24.31
C VAL A 463 -18.86 -13.78 -24.43
N ASP A 464 -19.56 -14.74 -25.04
CA ASP A 464 -21.01 -14.66 -25.18
C ASP A 464 -21.72 -14.64 -23.82
N PRO A 465 -22.86 -13.95 -23.66
CA PRO A 465 -23.65 -13.93 -22.42
C PRO A 465 -24.03 -15.31 -21.88
N SER A 466 -24.17 -16.33 -22.75
CA SER A 466 -24.37 -17.73 -22.32
C SER A 466 -23.15 -18.36 -21.68
N GLY A 467 -21.95 -17.88 -22.02
CA GLY A 467 -20.66 -18.42 -21.63
C GLY A 467 -20.19 -19.60 -22.47
N ASP A 468 -20.88 -19.93 -23.56
CA ASP A 468 -20.58 -21.09 -24.43
C ASP A 468 -19.62 -20.75 -25.58
N LEU A 469 -19.64 -19.51 -26.07
CA LEU A 469 -18.79 -19.05 -27.16
C LEU A 469 -17.71 -18.08 -26.64
N VAL A 470 -16.50 -18.30 -27.16
CA VAL A 470 -15.33 -17.43 -26.92
C VAL A 470 -14.89 -16.90 -28.28
N SER A 471 -14.77 -15.59 -28.40
CA SER A 471 -14.26 -14.94 -29.61
C SER A 471 -13.02 -14.14 -29.32
N ALA A 472 -12.01 -14.21 -30.16
CA ALA A 472 -10.81 -13.41 -30.09
C ALA A 472 -10.45 -12.84 -31.47
N GLY A 473 -10.11 -11.56 -31.51
CA GLY A 473 -9.65 -10.85 -32.70
C GLY A 473 -8.14 -10.82 -32.78
N ALA A 474 -7.62 -11.07 -33.97
CA ALA A 474 -6.20 -11.06 -34.22
C ALA A 474 -5.72 -9.69 -34.74
N GLN A 475 -4.50 -9.37 -34.36
CA GLN A 475 -3.83 -8.12 -34.77
C GLN A 475 -3.10 -8.29 -36.11
N ASP A 476 -2.59 -9.47 -36.38
CA ASP A 476 -1.73 -9.81 -37.54
C ASP A 476 -2.51 -10.39 -38.71
N SER A 477 -3.46 -11.32 -38.46
CA SER A 477 -4.28 -11.94 -39.53
C SER A 477 -5.56 -11.17 -39.85
N PHE A 478 -5.97 -10.18 -39.01
CA PHE A 478 -7.19 -9.37 -39.15
C PHE A 478 -8.49 -10.20 -39.13
N GLU A 479 -8.42 -11.41 -38.61
CA GLU A 479 -9.52 -12.37 -38.52
C GLU A 479 -10.05 -12.43 -37.07
N VAL A 480 -11.31 -12.79 -36.91
CA VAL A 480 -11.92 -13.10 -35.63
C VAL A 480 -12.15 -14.63 -35.56
N PHE A 481 -11.57 -15.22 -34.52
CA PHE A 481 -11.66 -16.65 -34.24
C PHE A 481 -12.74 -16.91 -33.19
N ILE A 482 -13.54 -17.97 -33.40
CA ILE A 482 -14.61 -18.35 -32.50
C ILE A 482 -14.47 -19.81 -32.08
N TRP A 483 -14.43 -20.04 -30.77
CA TRP A 483 -14.36 -21.39 -30.20
C TRP A 483 -15.56 -21.68 -29.29
N SER A 484 -15.86 -22.97 -29.17
CA SER A 484 -16.77 -23.46 -28.14
C SER A 484 -16.02 -23.63 -26.80
N MET A 485 -16.52 -23.03 -25.76
CA MET A 485 -15.97 -23.18 -24.40
C MET A 485 -16.04 -24.63 -23.90
N GLN A 486 -17.12 -25.31 -24.18
CA GLN A 486 -17.37 -26.69 -23.74
C GLN A 486 -16.43 -27.70 -24.41
N THR A 487 -16.28 -27.64 -25.73
CA THR A 487 -15.50 -28.59 -26.48
C THR A 487 -14.05 -28.18 -26.68
N GLY A 488 -13.75 -26.87 -26.61
CA GLY A 488 -12.43 -26.31 -26.93
C GLY A 488 -12.12 -26.30 -28.45
N ARG A 489 -13.07 -26.65 -29.30
CA ARG A 489 -12.87 -26.67 -30.76
C ARG A 489 -13.11 -25.32 -31.38
N LEU A 490 -12.32 -24.99 -32.40
CA LEU A 490 -12.58 -23.86 -33.28
C LEU A 490 -13.86 -24.16 -34.08
N LEU A 491 -14.81 -23.23 -34.00
CA LEU A 491 -16.08 -23.34 -34.72
C LEU A 491 -15.96 -22.66 -36.08
N GLU A 492 -15.52 -21.39 -36.10
CA GLU A 492 -15.46 -20.62 -37.33
C GLU A 492 -14.37 -19.55 -37.27
N VAL A 493 -13.95 -19.06 -38.42
CA VAL A 493 -13.02 -17.94 -38.60
C VAL A 493 -13.69 -16.88 -39.46
N LEU A 494 -13.97 -15.72 -38.84
CA LEU A 494 -14.64 -14.60 -39.51
C LEU A 494 -13.58 -13.72 -40.18
N GLY A 495 -13.53 -13.74 -41.48
CA GLY A 495 -12.65 -12.89 -42.28
C GLY A 495 -13.40 -11.72 -42.91
N GLY A 496 -12.68 -10.64 -43.21
CA GLY A 496 -13.26 -9.50 -43.93
C GLY A 496 -12.71 -8.15 -43.52
N HIS A 497 -12.16 -8.01 -42.29
CA HIS A 497 -11.42 -6.79 -41.94
C HIS A 497 -10.11 -6.68 -42.74
N GLU A 498 -9.76 -5.45 -43.09
CA GLU A 498 -8.50 -5.09 -43.81
C GLU A 498 -7.44 -4.52 -42.87
N GLY A 499 -7.73 -4.43 -41.59
CA GLY A 499 -6.84 -3.92 -40.55
C GLY A 499 -6.97 -4.68 -39.24
N PRO A 500 -6.08 -4.41 -38.24
CA PRO A 500 -6.10 -5.06 -36.95
C PRO A 500 -7.45 -4.92 -36.23
N VAL A 501 -7.93 -6.02 -35.65
CA VAL A 501 -9.16 -6.02 -34.83
C VAL A 501 -8.83 -5.51 -33.42
N SER A 502 -9.23 -4.28 -33.11
CA SER A 502 -8.90 -3.59 -31.85
C SER A 502 -9.77 -4.01 -30.67
N CYS A 503 -11.06 -4.20 -30.88
CA CYS A 503 -12.02 -4.53 -29.82
C CYS A 503 -13.16 -5.40 -30.33
N LEU A 504 -13.63 -6.29 -29.44
CA LEU A 504 -14.78 -7.16 -29.65
C LEU A 504 -15.79 -6.95 -28.52
N SER A 505 -17.09 -7.02 -28.84
CA SER A 505 -18.17 -6.99 -27.84
C SER A 505 -19.36 -7.79 -28.32
N PHE A 506 -19.91 -8.67 -27.47
CA PHE A 506 -21.17 -9.35 -27.72
C PHE A 506 -22.35 -8.49 -27.30
N SER A 507 -23.43 -8.57 -28.03
CA SER A 507 -24.72 -8.02 -27.61
C SER A 507 -25.23 -8.78 -26.36
N PRO A 508 -25.71 -8.10 -25.32
CA PRO A 508 -26.21 -8.76 -24.11
C PRO A 508 -27.54 -9.49 -24.33
N VAL A 509 -28.29 -9.13 -25.39
CA VAL A 509 -29.65 -9.64 -25.64
C VAL A 509 -29.72 -10.53 -26.90
N GLN A 510 -28.94 -10.21 -27.92
CA GLN A 510 -28.94 -10.91 -29.21
C GLN A 510 -27.59 -11.62 -29.42
N SER A 511 -27.57 -12.71 -30.15
CA SER A 511 -26.32 -13.43 -30.51
C SER A 511 -25.59 -12.71 -31.65
N ILE A 512 -25.30 -11.42 -31.47
CA ILE A 512 -24.57 -10.58 -32.42
C ILE A 512 -23.24 -10.18 -31.81
N LEU A 513 -22.16 -10.38 -32.56
CA LEU A 513 -20.83 -9.93 -32.22
C LEU A 513 -20.51 -8.63 -33.00
N ALA A 514 -20.04 -7.60 -32.32
CA ALA A 514 -19.47 -6.42 -32.95
C ALA A 514 -17.95 -6.47 -32.88
N SER A 515 -17.30 -6.19 -34.00
CA SER A 515 -15.84 -6.09 -34.12
C SER A 515 -15.44 -4.72 -34.65
N ALA A 516 -14.60 -3.98 -33.93
CA ALA A 516 -13.99 -2.74 -34.40
C ALA A 516 -12.59 -2.98 -34.92
N SER A 517 -12.24 -2.30 -36.02
CA SER A 517 -10.93 -2.42 -36.63
C SER A 517 -10.34 -1.05 -37.02
N TRP A 518 -9.04 -1.01 -37.24
CA TRP A 518 -8.34 0.15 -37.76
C TRP A 518 -8.63 0.43 -39.24
N ASP A 519 -9.38 -0.47 -39.90
CA ASP A 519 -9.89 -0.24 -41.26
C ASP A 519 -11.04 0.78 -41.32
N LYS A 520 -11.34 1.49 -40.24
CA LYS A 520 -12.46 2.45 -40.10
C LYS A 520 -13.83 1.84 -40.24
N THR A 521 -13.93 0.56 -39.93
CA THR A 521 -15.22 -0.13 -39.93
C THR A 521 -15.49 -0.85 -38.62
N VAL A 522 -16.79 -0.91 -38.27
CA VAL A 522 -17.29 -1.86 -37.28
C VAL A 522 -18.20 -2.83 -37.99
N ARG A 523 -17.93 -4.12 -37.84
CA ARG A 523 -18.74 -5.17 -38.44
C ARG A 523 -19.59 -5.87 -37.39
N LEU A 524 -20.85 -6.09 -37.72
CA LEU A 524 -21.80 -6.84 -36.92
C LEU A 524 -21.97 -8.23 -37.53
N TRP A 525 -21.69 -9.27 -36.74
CA TRP A 525 -21.71 -10.66 -37.15
C TRP A 525 -22.86 -11.38 -36.45
N ASP A 526 -23.68 -12.11 -37.27
CA ASP A 526 -24.74 -12.94 -36.72
C ASP A 526 -24.19 -14.33 -36.40
N MET A 527 -24.29 -14.72 -35.12
CA MET A 527 -23.73 -15.99 -34.63
C MET A 527 -24.69 -17.19 -34.82
N MET A 528 -25.96 -16.93 -35.16
CA MET A 528 -26.97 -17.98 -35.25
C MET A 528 -27.23 -18.43 -36.71
N ASP A 529 -27.26 -17.47 -37.65
CA ASP A 529 -27.78 -17.71 -38.99
C ASP A 529 -26.67 -17.89 -40.00
N SER A 530 -25.61 -18.03 -40.10
CA SER A 530 -24.62 -18.24 -41.19
C SER A 530 -23.21 -17.72 -40.94
N TRP A 531 -22.98 -17.16 -39.77
CA TRP A 531 -21.67 -16.59 -39.38
C TRP A 531 -21.20 -15.48 -40.36
N GLN A 532 -22.17 -14.85 -41.05
CA GLN A 532 -21.88 -13.78 -42.00
C GLN A 532 -22.01 -12.39 -41.42
N THR A 533 -21.38 -11.44 -42.08
CA THR A 533 -21.52 -10.01 -41.73
C THR A 533 -22.96 -9.57 -41.97
N LYS A 534 -23.66 -9.22 -40.91
CA LYS A 534 -25.03 -8.68 -40.99
C LYS A 534 -25.00 -7.25 -41.51
N GLU A 535 -24.17 -6.42 -40.95
CA GLU A 535 -24.03 -4.99 -41.26
C GLU A 535 -22.57 -4.50 -41.07
N THR A 536 -22.22 -3.45 -41.81
CA THR A 536 -20.94 -2.80 -41.71
C THR A 536 -21.11 -1.30 -41.46
N LEU A 537 -20.71 -0.82 -40.30
CA LEU A 537 -20.74 0.57 -39.92
C LEU A 537 -19.45 1.25 -40.35
N ARG A 538 -19.55 2.36 -41.07
CA ARG A 538 -18.35 3.12 -41.49
C ARG A 538 -18.10 4.26 -40.54
N LEU A 539 -16.85 4.33 -40.03
CA LEU A 539 -16.41 5.33 -39.10
C LEU A 539 -15.65 6.46 -39.82
N THR A 540 -15.52 7.61 -39.15
CA THR A 540 -14.72 8.75 -39.60
C THR A 540 -13.22 8.49 -39.51
N SER A 541 -12.78 7.73 -38.50
CA SER A 541 -11.40 7.40 -38.22
C SER A 541 -11.29 5.96 -37.71
N ASP A 542 -10.08 5.52 -37.39
CA ASP A 542 -9.79 4.15 -36.93
C ASP A 542 -10.56 3.81 -35.65
N GLY A 543 -11.24 2.65 -35.61
CA GLY A 543 -12.00 2.19 -34.46
C GLY A 543 -11.08 1.59 -33.39
N LEU A 544 -11.16 2.08 -32.16
CA LEU A 544 -10.32 1.64 -31.03
C LEU A 544 -11.07 0.79 -30.01
N ALA A 545 -12.26 1.19 -29.61
CA ALA A 545 -13.05 0.50 -28.60
C ALA A 545 -14.53 0.44 -28.97
N VAL A 546 -15.17 -0.65 -28.61
CA VAL A 546 -16.59 -0.92 -28.85
C VAL A 546 -17.24 -1.44 -27.57
N SER A 547 -18.45 -0.95 -27.28
CA SER A 547 -19.24 -1.44 -26.14
C SER A 547 -20.73 -1.39 -26.48
N TYR A 548 -21.45 -2.47 -26.17
CA TYR A 548 -22.90 -2.50 -26.24
C TYR A 548 -23.50 -1.88 -24.98
N ARG A 549 -24.63 -1.17 -25.17
CA ARG A 549 -25.49 -0.77 -24.09
C ARG A 549 -26.12 -2.01 -23.42
N PRO A 550 -26.38 -2.03 -22.10
CA PRO A 550 -26.93 -3.21 -21.41
C PRO A 550 -28.28 -3.70 -21.95
N ASP A 551 -29.08 -2.85 -22.61
CA ASP A 551 -30.33 -3.23 -23.27
C ASP A 551 -30.15 -3.74 -24.71
N GLY A 552 -28.93 -3.70 -25.26
CA GLY A 552 -28.64 -4.14 -26.62
C GLY A 552 -29.13 -3.25 -27.75
N GLN A 553 -29.73 -2.08 -27.44
CA GLN A 553 -30.32 -1.21 -28.46
C GLN A 553 -29.37 -0.20 -29.08
N GLU A 554 -28.21 0.01 -28.43
CA GLU A 554 -27.22 0.99 -28.85
C GLU A 554 -25.79 0.44 -28.73
N LEU A 555 -24.94 0.87 -29.63
CA LEU A 555 -23.52 0.51 -29.70
C LEU A 555 -22.68 1.79 -29.64
N ALA A 556 -21.78 1.92 -28.70
CA ALA A 556 -20.82 3.01 -28.65
C ALA A 556 -19.47 2.57 -29.24
N VAL A 557 -18.89 3.44 -30.05
CA VAL A 557 -17.60 3.23 -30.71
C VAL A 557 -16.70 4.43 -30.45
N ALA A 558 -15.50 4.19 -29.93
CA ALA A 558 -14.47 5.21 -29.81
C ALA A 558 -13.54 5.17 -31.02
N THR A 559 -13.21 6.34 -31.54
CA THR A 559 -12.33 6.51 -32.69
C THR A 559 -11.01 7.20 -32.32
N LEU A 560 -10.00 7.06 -33.17
CA LEU A 560 -8.67 7.65 -32.98
C LEU A 560 -8.70 9.19 -32.91
N ASP A 561 -9.72 9.82 -33.51
CA ASP A 561 -9.92 11.27 -33.46
C ASP A 561 -10.42 11.80 -32.09
N GLY A 562 -10.66 10.89 -31.12
CA GLY A 562 -11.19 11.24 -29.80
C GLY A 562 -12.71 11.50 -29.81
N GLU A 563 -13.41 11.01 -30.82
CA GLU A 563 -14.87 11.03 -30.93
C GLU A 563 -15.46 9.70 -30.43
N ILE A 564 -16.58 9.76 -29.73
CA ILE A 564 -17.39 8.61 -29.37
C ILE A 564 -18.68 8.70 -30.18
N SER A 565 -18.90 7.76 -31.09
CA SER A 565 -20.08 7.68 -31.92
C SER A 565 -21.06 6.61 -31.40
N PHE A 566 -22.35 6.92 -31.39
CA PHE A 566 -23.43 6.02 -30.98
C PHE A 566 -24.19 5.52 -32.21
N TRP A 567 -24.44 4.23 -32.27
CA TRP A 567 -25.06 3.57 -33.40
C TRP A 567 -26.18 2.66 -32.95
N ASN A 568 -27.23 2.61 -33.73
CA ASN A 568 -28.29 1.61 -33.58
C ASN A 568 -27.87 0.34 -34.39
N PRO A 569 -27.67 -0.82 -33.72
CA PRO A 569 -27.17 -2.03 -34.39
C PRO A 569 -28.21 -2.68 -35.33
N GLN A 570 -29.49 -2.33 -35.24
CA GLN A 570 -30.55 -2.87 -36.10
C GLN A 570 -30.71 -2.07 -37.40
N SER A 571 -30.66 -0.73 -37.30
CA SER A 571 -30.86 0.18 -38.44
C SER A 571 -29.57 0.64 -39.09
N ALA A 572 -28.42 0.34 -38.47
CA ALA A 572 -27.10 0.79 -38.87
C ALA A 572 -26.96 2.34 -38.95
N ASN A 573 -27.86 3.08 -38.30
CA ASN A 573 -27.85 4.54 -38.29
C ASN A 573 -27.12 5.07 -37.07
N GLN A 574 -26.38 6.14 -37.26
CA GLN A 574 -25.75 6.88 -36.16
C GLN A 574 -26.82 7.67 -35.41
N THR A 575 -26.92 7.43 -34.09
CA THR A 575 -27.90 8.12 -33.20
C THR A 575 -27.34 9.39 -32.60
N GLY A 576 -26.03 9.45 -32.44
CA GLY A 576 -25.36 10.62 -31.87
C GLY A 576 -23.86 10.51 -31.90
N SER A 577 -23.20 11.60 -31.48
CA SER A 577 -21.73 11.58 -31.26
C SER A 577 -21.32 12.59 -30.19
N VAL A 578 -20.22 12.28 -29.50
CA VAL A 578 -19.59 13.13 -28.49
C VAL A 578 -18.14 13.34 -28.86
N SER A 579 -17.73 14.59 -29.02
CA SER A 579 -16.32 14.94 -29.23
C SER A 579 -15.64 15.17 -27.89
N GLY A 580 -14.81 14.20 -27.48
CA GLY A 580 -14.02 14.25 -26.23
C GLY A 580 -12.60 14.77 -26.41
N ARG A 581 -12.26 15.26 -27.59
CA ARG A 581 -10.91 15.73 -27.93
C ARG A 581 -10.39 16.80 -26.96
N HIS A 582 -11.21 17.80 -26.65
CA HIS A 582 -10.87 18.88 -25.72
C HIS A 582 -10.88 18.42 -24.26
N ASP A 583 -11.59 17.37 -23.92
CA ASP A 583 -11.62 16.82 -22.56
C ASP A 583 -10.33 16.07 -22.22
N LEU A 584 -9.59 15.62 -23.23
CA LEU A 584 -8.31 14.93 -23.09
C LEU A 584 -7.08 15.85 -23.23
N GLU A 585 -7.25 17.14 -23.52
CA GLU A 585 -6.17 18.06 -23.92
C GLU A 585 -5.13 18.41 -22.85
N MET A 586 -5.38 18.17 -21.56
CA MET A 586 -4.41 18.55 -20.53
C MET A 586 -3.30 17.49 -20.34
N GLY A 587 -2.08 17.98 -20.20
CA GLY A 587 -0.85 17.20 -20.03
C GLY A 587 0.01 17.17 -21.28
N ARG A 588 1.27 17.61 -21.14
CA ARG A 588 2.28 17.63 -22.19
C ARG A 588 3.35 16.59 -21.91
N LYS A 589 3.83 15.96 -22.98
CA LYS A 589 5.00 15.08 -22.94
C LYS A 589 6.27 15.92 -23.02
N GLU A 590 7.34 15.46 -22.41
CA GLU A 590 8.65 16.10 -22.51
C GLU A 590 9.19 16.13 -23.94
N THR A 591 8.71 15.26 -24.81
CA THR A 591 9.03 15.21 -26.24
C THR A 591 8.15 16.11 -27.12
N ASP A 592 7.09 16.71 -26.56
CA ASP A 592 6.16 17.53 -27.35
C ASP A 592 6.82 18.83 -27.82
N LYS A 593 6.79 19.07 -29.13
CA LYS A 593 7.12 20.39 -29.69
C LYS A 593 6.11 21.41 -29.17
N ILE A 594 6.59 22.58 -28.79
CA ILE A 594 5.97 23.63 -27.97
C ILE A 594 4.66 24.24 -28.55
N THR A 595 3.92 23.58 -29.40
CA THR A 595 2.64 24.05 -29.91
C THR A 595 1.47 23.22 -29.35
N ALA A 596 0.51 23.89 -28.72
CA ALA A 596 -0.70 23.28 -28.17
C ALA A 596 -1.49 22.44 -29.19
N LYS A 597 -1.41 22.77 -30.49
CA LYS A 597 -2.04 22.03 -31.57
C LYS A 597 -1.41 20.66 -31.87
N GLN A 598 -0.14 20.43 -31.54
CA GLN A 598 0.50 19.12 -31.75
C GLN A 598 0.32 18.19 -30.56
N SER A 599 0.19 18.71 -29.34
CA SER A 599 -0.11 17.91 -28.15
C SER A 599 -1.52 17.29 -28.20
N ALA A 600 -2.47 17.98 -28.85
CA ALA A 600 -3.85 17.49 -28.99
C ALA A 600 -4.02 16.42 -30.08
N LYS A 601 -3.08 16.29 -31.01
CA LYS A 601 -3.12 15.33 -32.12
C LYS A 601 -2.67 13.95 -31.67
N GLY A 602 -3.46 13.15 -31.08
CA GLY A 602 -3.09 11.77 -30.76
C GLY A 602 -3.66 11.28 -29.43
N LYS A 603 -4.45 12.11 -28.76
CA LYS A 603 -5.18 11.68 -27.59
C LYS A 603 -6.53 11.11 -28.00
N SER A 604 -6.76 9.86 -27.67
CA SER A 604 -7.96 9.11 -28.02
C SER A 604 -8.45 8.30 -26.84
N PHE A 605 -9.73 7.92 -26.89
CA PHE A 605 -10.31 6.98 -25.95
C PHE A 605 -9.95 5.55 -26.37
N THR A 606 -9.30 4.79 -25.51
CA THR A 606 -8.93 3.39 -25.75
C THR A 606 -9.86 2.41 -25.08
N SER A 607 -10.67 2.85 -24.10
CA SER A 607 -11.60 2.00 -23.38
C SER A 607 -12.90 2.71 -23.10
N LEU A 608 -14.00 2.03 -23.33
CA LEU A 608 -15.37 2.46 -23.10
C LEU A 608 -16.12 1.46 -22.23
N CYS A 609 -16.99 1.94 -21.35
CA CYS A 609 -17.88 1.12 -20.56
C CYS A 609 -19.19 1.85 -20.28
N TYR A 610 -20.32 1.24 -20.60
CA TYR A 610 -21.64 1.76 -20.21
C TYR A 610 -21.88 1.57 -18.72
N SER A 611 -22.62 2.49 -18.12
CA SER A 611 -23.17 2.30 -16.79
C SER A 611 -24.28 1.22 -16.81
N ALA A 612 -24.53 0.61 -15.64
CA ALA A 612 -25.55 -0.45 -15.54
C ALA A 612 -26.97 0.00 -15.94
N ASP A 613 -27.27 1.29 -15.77
CA ASP A 613 -28.55 1.90 -16.20
C ASP A 613 -28.59 2.28 -17.70
N GLY A 614 -27.48 2.21 -18.39
CA GLY A 614 -27.37 2.55 -19.81
C GLY A 614 -27.53 4.04 -20.14
N GLU A 615 -27.57 4.95 -19.14
CA GLU A 615 -27.70 6.39 -19.36
C GLU A 615 -26.39 7.12 -19.53
N SER A 616 -25.30 6.54 -19.00
CA SER A 616 -23.99 7.17 -18.98
C SER A 616 -22.92 6.24 -19.55
N ILE A 617 -21.86 6.81 -20.10
CA ILE A 617 -20.70 6.10 -20.59
C ILE A 617 -19.43 6.62 -19.92
N LEU A 618 -18.61 5.70 -19.44
CA LEU A 618 -17.29 5.94 -18.90
C LEU A 618 -16.28 5.78 -20.02
N ALA A 619 -15.42 6.78 -20.22
CA ALA A 619 -14.43 6.78 -21.28
C ALA A 619 -13.04 7.18 -20.73
N GLY A 620 -12.01 6.47 -21.15
CA GLY A 620 -10.61 6.75 -20.80
C GLY A 620 -9.65 6.29 -21.88
N GLY A 621 -8.47 6.86 -21.87
CA GLY A 621 -7.47 6.57 -22.90
C GLY A 621 -6.10 7.17 -22.58
N GLN A 622 -5.43 7.69 -23.58
CA GLN A 622 -4.07 8.22 -23.49
C GLN A 622 -4.02 9.59 -22.78
N SER A 623 -4.56 9.67 -21.57
CA SER A 623 -4.65 10.90 -20.80
C SER A 623 -4.71 10.57 -19.31
N LYS A 624 -4.42 11.59 -18.48
CA LYS A 624 -4.63 11.52 -17.02
C LYS A 624 -6.09 11.64 -16.59
N PHE A 625 -7.01 11.80 -17.55
CA PHE A 625 -8.42 12.01 -17.26
C PHE A 625 -9.28 10.83 -17.66
N VAL A 626 -10.26 10.56 -16.82
CA VAL A 626 -11.40 9.66 -17.09
C VAL A 626 -12.67 10.49 -17.08
N CYS A 627 -13.48 10.35 -18.14
CA CYS A 627 -14.66 11.16 -18.37
C CYS A 627 -15.94 10.32 -18.27
N ILE A 628 -16.99 10.90 -17.70
CA ILE A 628 -18.35 10.33 -17.73
C ILE A 628 -19.23 11.24 -18.55
N TYR A 629 -19.80 10.72 -19.62
CA TYR A 629 -20.74 11.42 -20.51
C TYR A 629 -22.16 10.94 -20.32
N ASN A 630 -23.12 11.86 -20.43
CA ASN A 630 -24.53 11.51 -20.59
C ASN A 630 -24.81 11.25 -22.07
N ILE A 631 -25.43 10.11 -22.36
CA ILE A 631 -25.67 9.68 -23.73
C ILE A 631 -26.77 10.47 -24.39
N ARG A 632 -27.88 10.72 -23.67
CA ARG A 632 -29.05 11.43 -24.22
C ARG A 632 -28.75 12.88 -24.55
N GLU A 633 -28.06 13.56 -23.65
CA GLU A 633 -27.73 14.98 -23.77
C GLU A 633 -26.39 15.22 -24.48
N GLN A 634 -25.57 14.16 -24.66
CA GLN A 634 -24.25 14.20 -25.33
C GLN A 634 -23.28 15.19 -24.68
N ILE A 635 -23.38 15.36 -23.35
CA ILE A 635 -22.54 16.29 -22.58
C ILE A 635 -21.66 15.56 -21.57
N LEU A 636 -20.53 16.20 -21.24
CA LEU A 636 -19.65 15.78 -20.17
C LEU A 636 -20.30 16.05 -18.81
N MET A 637 -20.53 14.99 -18.03
CA MET A 637 -21.09 15.08 -16.68
C MET A 637 -20.02 15.27 -15.61
N LYS A 638 -18.94 14.49 -15.69
CA LYS A 638 -17.86 14.52 -14.71
C LYS A 638 -16.54 14.13 -15.35
N LYS A 639 -15.47 14.81 -14.92
CA LYS A 639 -14.10 14.53 -15.29
C LYS A 639 -13.31 14.18 -14.04
N PHE A 640 -12.61 13.05 -14.03
CA PHE A 640 -11.77 12.58 -12.93
C PHE A 640 -10.32 12.65 -13.33
N GLU A 641 -9.49 13.27 -12.51
CA GLU A 641 -8.05 13.19 -12.61
C GLU A 641 -7.57 11.97 -11.84
N ILE A 642 -7.01 10.99 -12.54
CA ILE A 642 -6.62 9.70 -11.94
C ILE A 642 -5.26 9.75 -11.25
N SER A 643 -4.38 10.63 -11.70
CA SER A 643 -3.03 10.79 -11.17
C SER A 643 -2.62 12.26 -11.12
N CYS A 644 -1.87 12.60 -10.07
CA CYS A 644 -1.18 13.88 -9.90
C CYS A 644 0.35 13.70 -9.91
N ASN A 645 0.86 12.51 -10.30
CA ASN A 645 2.27 12.15 -10.20
C ASN A 645 3.10 12.76 -11.35
N LEU A 646 3.89 13.79 -11.06
CA LEU A 646 4.78 14.46 -12.01
C LEU A 646 6.01 13.61 -12.42
N SER A 647 6.25 12.47 -11.78
CA SER A 647 7.27 11.50 -12.22
C SER A 647 6.86 10.76 -13.50
N LEU A 648 5.58 10.86 -13.92
CA LEU A 648 5.07 10.28 -15.16
C LEU A 648 5.13 11.31 -16.29
N ASP A 649 5.32 10.83 -17.53
CA ASP A 649 5.26 11.66 -18.72
C ASP A 649 3.80 11.98 -19.11
N GLY A 650 3.56 13.17 -19.63
CA GLY A 650 2.23 13.64 -20.00
C GLY A 650 1.43 14.30 -18.86
N MET A 651 2.08 14.57 -17.73
CA MET A 651 1.46 15.21 -16.55
C MET A 651 1.63 16.73 -16.53
N GLU A 652 2.70 17.26 -17.11
CA GLU A 652 3.02 18.67 -17.05
C GLU A 652 2.08 19.49 -17.94
N GLU A 653 1.54 20.60 -17.42
CA GLU A 653 0.71 21.53 -18.19
C GLU A 653 1.56 22.48 -19.04
N PHE A 654 2.71 22.87 -18.52
CA PHE A 654 3.63 23.79 -19.16
C PHE A 654 5.06 23.23 -19.16
N LEU A 655 5.69 23.19 -20.33
CA LEU A 655 7.10 22.87 -20.47
C LEU A 655 7.94 24.15 -20.37
N ASP A 656 8.97 24.16 -19.53
CA ASP A 656 9.89 25.26 -19.40
C ASP A 656 10.87 25.28 -20.62
N ARG A 657 10.75 26.27 -21.47
CA ARG A 657 11.61 26.42 -22.66
C ARG A 657 13.09 26.47 -22.34
N ARG A 658 13.47 26.93 -21.15
CA ARG A 658 14.89 27.04 -20.74
C ARG A 658 15.52 25.70 -20.48
N LYS A 659 14.71 24.71 -20.13
CA LYS A 659 15.10 23.31 -19.83
C LYS A 659 14.94 22.40 -21.06
N MET A 660 14.52 22.90 -22.21
CA MET A 660 14.31 22.15 -23.45
C MET A 660 15.46 22.33 -24.41
N THR A 661 15.94 21.25 -24.99
CA THR A 661 16.89 21.19 -26.10
C THR A 661 16.16 20.85 -27.40
N GLU A 662 16.87 20.90 -28.56
CA GLU A 662 16.32 20.42 -29.85
C GLU A 662 15.88 18.96 -29.80
N PHE A 663 16.41 18.18 -28.84
CA PHE A 663 16.16 16.73 -28.65
C PHE A 663 15.21 16.40 -27.47
N GLY A 664 14.63 17.37 -26.78
CA GLY A 664 13.73 17.23 -25.67
C GLY A 664 14.22 17.84 -24.36
N SER A 665 13.65 17.46 -23.22
CA SER A 665 14.00 18.02 -21.91
C SER A 665 15.43 17.67 -21.49
N LEU A 666 16.14 18.66 -20.95
CA LEU A 666 17.49 18.46 -20.39
C LEU A 666 17.48 17.52 -19.16
N ALA A 667 16.36 17.44 -18.45
CA ALA A 667 16.20 16.57 -17.29
C ALA A 667 16.16 15.06 -17.65
N LEU A 668 15.96 14.73 -18.92
CA LEU A 668 16.03 13.34 -19.41
C LEU A 668 17.44 12.90 -19.78
N VAL A 669 18.40 13.83 -19.83
CA VAL A 669 19.81 13.53 -20.12
C VAL A 669 20.45 13.04 -18.82
N ASP A 670 21.06 11.88 -18.89
CA ASP A 670 21.73 11.24 -17.75
C ASP A 670 22.98 12.07 -17.34
N GLU A 671 22.92 12.79 -16.25
CA GLU A 671 24.07 13.50 -15.64
C GLU A 671 24.93 12.59 -14.74
N GLY A 672 24.90 11.28 -14.93
CA GLY A 672 25.80 10.33 -14.29
C GLY A 672 25.50 10.05 -12.80
N VAL A 673 25.11 8.82 -12.54
CA VAL A 673 25.01 8.19 -11.21
C VAL A 673 23.81 8.66 -10.36
N GLY A 674 22.63 8.30 -10.79
CA GLY A 674 21.47 8.10 -9.90
C GLY A 674 21.04 6.66 -10.00
N ASP A 675 21.06 5.97 -8.88
CA ASP A 675 20.64 4.58 -8.70
C ASP A 675 19.08 4.48 -8.79
N GLY A 676 18.52 4.98 -9.90
CA GLY A 676 17.08 4.99 -10.17
C GLY A 676 16.69 3.92 -11.17
N ASP A 677 15.64 3.16 -10.86
CA ASP A 677 14.98 2.10 -11.66
C ASP A 677 14.45 2.58 -13.05
N GLY A 678 15.17 3.47 -13.75
CA GLY A 678 14.88 3.83 -15.12
C GLY A 678 15.41 2.77 -16.08
N VAL A 679 14.55 2.28 -16.96
CA VAL A 679 14.98 1.42 -18.08
C VAL A 679 15.98 2.21 -18.93
N GLU A 680 17.27 1.95 -18.74
CA GLU A 680 18.33 2.50 -19.59
C GLU A 680 18.22 1.90 -21.00
N LEU A 681 17.75 2.69 -21.94
CA LEU A 681 17.89 2.39 -23.36
C LEU A 681 19.30 2.83 -23.81
N SER A 682 20.34 2.06 -23.49
CA SER A 682 21.65 2.30 -24.03
C SER A 682 21.75 1.73 -25.45
N LEU A 683 21.86 2.61 -26.42
CA LEU A 683 22.16 2.22 -27.80
C LEU A 683 23.63 1.76 -27.90
N PRO A 684 23.94 0.68 -28.65
CA PRO A 684 25.31 0.24 -28.83
C PRO A 684 26.20 1.34 -29.41
N GLY A 685 27.32 1.66 -28.76
CA GLY A 685 28.27 2.67 -29.20
C GLY A 685 28.12 4.06 -28.59
N VAL A 686 27.13 4.29 -27.74
CA VAL A 686 26.92 5.54 -27.01
C VAL A 686 27.80 5.60 -25.76
N ARG A 687 28.51 6.71 -25.55
CA ARG A 687 29.28 6.94 -24.32
C ARG A 687 28.39 7.49 -23.20
N LYS A 688 28.70 7.16 -21.98
CA LYS A 688 28.02 7.65 -20.78
C LYS A 688 28.09 9.20 -20.78
N GLY A 689 26.95 9.88 -20.70
CA GLY A 689 26.85 11.34 -20.78
C GLY A 689 26.57 11.91 -22.16
N ASP A 690 26.42 11.08 -23.19
CA ASP A 690 25.97 11.54 -24.51
C ASP A 690 24.48 11.94 -24.46
N MET A 691 24.12 13.01 -25.17
CA MET A 691 22.74 13.49 -25.29
C MET A 691 21.77 12.46 -25.93
N SER A 692 22.28 11.36 -26.45
CA SER A 692 21.52 10.24 -26.97
C SER A 692 21.13 9.20 -25.90
N SER A 693 21.77 9.19 -24.69
CA SER A 693 21.33 8.41 -23.55
C SER A 693 20.29 9.20 -22.76
N ARG A 694 19.07 8.69 -22.70
CA ARG A 694 17.94 9.36 -22.05
C ARG A 694 17.22 8.42 -21.12
N HIS A 695 16.80 8.90 -19.96
CA HIS A 695 15.85 8.22 -19.11
C HIS A 695 14.47 8.24 -19.77
N PHE A 696 13.83 7.09 -19.82
CA PHE A 696 12.46 6.98 -20.29
C PHE A 696 11.50 7.08 -19.10
N LYS A 697 10.68 8.13 -19.08
CA LYS A 697 9.57 8.22 -18.13
C LYS A 697 8.35 7.49 -18.67
N PRO A 698 7.69 6.63 -17.88
CA PRO A 698 6.45 5.97 -18.31
C PRO A 698 5.35 7.01 -18.54
N GLU A 699 4.69 6.96 -19.69
CA GLU A 699 3.58 7.85 -20.03
C GLU A 699 2.32 7.50 -19.23
N ILE A 700 1.60 8.53 -18.75
CA ILE A 700 0.29 8.33 -18.12
C ILE A 700 -0.74 7.90 -19.17
N ARG A 701 -1.38 6.76 -18.94
CA ARG A 701 -2.46 6.25 -19.79
C ARG A 701 -3.42 5.39 -18.97
N VAL A 702 -4.64 5.31 -19.46
CA VAL A 702 -5.67 4.37 -18.99
C VAL A 702 -5.83 3.30 -20.05
N SER A 703 -5.50 2.06 -19.71
CA SER A 703 -5.56 0.94 -20.67
C SER A 703 -6.96 0.34 -20.73
N SER A 704 -7.61 0.14 -19.60
CA SER A 704 -8.95 -0.46 -19.51
C SER A 704 -9.77 0.15 -18.38
N LEU A 705 -11.07 0.25 -18.59
CA LEU A 705 -12.05 0.81 -17.65
C LEU A 705 -13.25 -0.12 -17.55
N ARG A 706 -13.78 -0.29 -16.33
CA ARG A 706 -15.04 -1.02 -16.11
C ARG A 706 -15.79 -0.44 -14.93
N PHE A 707 -17.11 -0.35 -15.05
CA PHE A 707 -18.01 -0.18 -13.91
C PHE A 707 -18.16 -1.50 -13.16
N SER A 708 -18.34 -1.42 -11.84
CA SER A 708 -18.81 -2.57 -11.09
C SER A 708 -20.25 -2.93 -11.53
N PRO A 709 -20.67 -4.20 -11.41
CA PRO A 709 -22.02 -4.63 -11.79
C PRO A 709 -23.14 -3.85 -11.07
N THR A 710 -22.84 -3.34 -9.86
CA THR A 710 -23.78 -2.54 -9.07
C THR A 710 -23.81 -1.04 -9.45
N GLY A 711 -22.86 -0.59 -10.27
CA GLY A 711 -22.69 0.84 -10.61
C GLY A 711 -22.20 1.72 -9.45
N ARG A 712 -21.90 1.14 -8.27
CA ARG A 712 -21.44 1.90 -7.09
C ARG A 712 -19.94 2.20 -7.11
N SER A 713 -19.19 1.52 -7.93
CA SER A 713 -17.75 1.72 -8.10
C SER A 713 -17.36 1.56 -9.57
N TRP A 714 -16.20 2.06 -9.92
CA TRP A 714 -15.55 1.78 -11.18
C TRP A 714 -14.05 1.61 -10.94
N ALA A 715 -13.42 0.87 -11.82
CA ALA A 715 -12.00 0.63 -11.77
C ALA A 715 -11.33 0.98 -13.10
N ALA A 716 -10.08 1.41 -13.01
CA ALA A 716 -9.24 1.77 -14.14
C ALA A 716 -7.86 1.14 -13.99
N THR A 717 -7.38 0.45 -15.02
CA THR A 717 -5.96 0.11 -15.12
C THR A 717 -5.20 1.30 -15.68
N SER A 718 -4.22 1.77 -14.92
CA SER A 718 -3.37 2.89 -15.29
C SER A 718 -1.89 2.52 -15.16
N THR A 719 -1.02 3.40 -15.60
CA THR A 719 0.44 3.26 -15.44
C THR A 719 0.86 3.16 -13.96
N GLU A 720 0.09 3.75 -13.03
CA GLU A 720 0.35 3.64 -11.59
C GLU A 720 -0.05 2.30 -10.99
N GLY A 721 -1.09 1.69 -11.53
CA GLY A 721 -1.69 0.49 -10.99
C GLY A 721 -3.18 0.39 -11.33
N LEU A 722 -3.89 -0.46 -10.62
CA LEU A 722 -5.33 -0.60 -10.69
C LEU A 722 -5.98 0.36 -9.67
N LEU A 723 -6.56 1.45 -10.16
CA LEU A 723 -7.26 2.44 -9.37
C LEU A 723 -8.73 2.07 -9.22
N THR A 724 -9.24 2.10 -8.00
CA THR A 724 -10.67 1.90 -7.71
C THR A 724 -11.27 3.18 -7.16
N TYR A 725 -12.42 3.54 -7.70
CA TYR A 725 -13.23 4.67 -7.26
C TYR A 725 -14.59 4.16 -6.82
N SER A 726 -15.06 4.58 -5.67
CA SER A 726 -16.35 4.16 -5.12
C SER A 726 -17.18 5.36 -4.69
N LEU A 727 -18.49 5.19 -4.69
CA LEU A 727 -19.39 6.12 -4.03
C LEU A 727 -19.14 6.03 -2.53
N ASP A 728 -19.05 7.20 -1.88
CA ASP A 728 -18.82 7.27 -0.44
C ASP A 728 -20.01 6.62 0.28
N GLY A 729 -19.74 5.55 1.04
CA GLY A 729 -20.74 4.89 1.89
C GLY A 729 -21.28 5.78 3.01
N ALA A 730 -20.56 6.88 3.31
CA ALA A 730 -21.00 7.90 4.26
C ALA A 730 -22.09 8.85 3.74
N LEU A 731 -22.41 8.80 2.42
CA LEU A 731 -23.51 9.57 1.82
C LEU A 731 -24.89 8.87 1.98
N VAL A 732 -25.04 7.95 2.90
CA VAL A 732 -26.36 7.44 3.28
C VAL A 732 -27.08 8.54 4.07
N PHE A 733 -28.32 8.84 3.68
CA PHE A 733 -29.17 9.77 4.42
C PHE A 733 -29.26 9.31 5.88
N ASP A 734 -28.74 10.12 6.78
CA ASP A 734 -28.80 9.91 8.22
C ASP A 734 -29.82 10.89 8.80
N PRO A 735 -30.98 10.39 9.28
CA PRO A 735 -32.01 11.25 9.82
C PRO A 735 -31.56 12.06 11.05
N TYR A 736 -30.48 11.66 11.71
CA TYR A 736 -29.87 12.38 12.83
C TYR A 736 -29.00 13.58 12.40
N ASP A 737 -28.83 13.83 11.10
CA ASP A 737 -27.90 14.87 10.61
C ASP A 737 -28.44 16.30 10.71
N LEU A 738 -29.74 16.48 10.99
CA LEU A 738 -30.41 17.76 10.81
C LEU A 738 -30.62 18.57 12.09
N ASP A 739 -30.58 17.97 13.29
CA ASP A 739 -31.11 18.64 14.50
C ASP A 739 -30.23 18.68 15.74
N LEU A 740 -29.03 18.14 15.76
CA LEU A 740 -28.21 18.07 16.98
C LEU A 740 -26.77 18.55 16.78
N ASP A 741 -26.33 19.44 17.66
CA ASP A 741 -24.92 19.81 17.81
C ASP A 741 -24.08 18.60 18.22
N VAL A 742 -23.16 18.18 17.36
CA VAL A 742 -22.26 17.04 17.61
C VAL A 742 -21.07 17.52 18.44
N THR A 743 -21.23 17.54 19.76
CA THR A 743 -20.18 17.93 20.71
C THR A 743 -20.06 16.89 21.85
N PRO A 744 -18.90 16.74 22.51
CA PRO A 744 -18.77 15.84 23.66
C PRO A 744 -19.74 16.19 24.80
N ALA A 745 -20.08 17.47 24.95
CA ALA A 745 -21.05 17.93 25.93
C ALA A 745 -22.47 17.46 25.63
N SER A 746 -22.88 17.43 24.36
CA SER A 746 -24.19 16.91 23.93
C SER A 746 -24.29 15.40 24.12
N VAL A 747 -23.22 14.65 23.84
CA VAL A 747 -23.16 13.19 24.09
C VAL A 747 -23.37 12.89 25.58
N ARG A 748 -22.65 13.58 26.46
CA ARG A 748 -22.79 13.40 27.92
C ARG A 748 -24.14 13.89 28.44
N ARG A 749 -24.80 14.85 27.76
CA ARG A 749 -26.18 15.25 28.09
C ARG A 749 -27.17 14.13 27.79
N GLN A 750 -27.07 13.52 26.61
CA GLN A 750 -27.92 12.38 26.24
C GLN A 750 -27.68 11.16 27.17
N LEU A 751 -26.44 10.89 27.58
CA LEU A 751 -26.13 9.87 28.59
C LEU A 751 -26.85 10.12 29.90
N ARG A 752 -26.89 11.37 30.37
CA ARG A 752 -27.62 11.72 31.64
C ARG A 752 -29.13 11.61 31.49
N GLN A 753 -29.65 11.76 30.27
CA GLN A 753 -31.07 11.61 29.96
C GLN A 753 -31.47 10.12 29.72
N ALA A 754 -30.50 9.18 29.81
CA ALA A 754 -30.65 7.77 29.52
C ALA A 754 -31.09 7.44 28.08
N GLU A 755 -30.83 8.34 27.13
CA GLU A 755 -31.04 8.10 25.70
C GLU A 755 -29.81 7.45 25.07
N TRP A 756 -29.61 6.17 25.39
CA TRP A 756 -28.40 5.43 25.04
C TRP A 756 -28.13 5.32 23.55
N ALA A 757 -29.18 5.06 22.75
CA ALA A 757 -29.03 4.90 21.30
C ALA A 757 -28.60 6.22 20.64
N ALA A 758 -29.19 7.35 21.03
CA ALA A 758 -28.82 8.67 20.54
C ALA A 758 -27.38 9.05 20.96
N ALA A 759 -26.99 8.74 22.19
CA ALA A 759 -25.64 8.96 22.68
C ALA A 759 -24.58 8.16 21.89
N ILE A 760 -24.86 6.89 21.56
CA ILE A 760 -23.97 6.04 20.76
C ILE A 760 -23.83 6.60 19.35
N VAL A 761 -24.92 6.99 18.70
CA VAL A 761 -24.90 7.59 17.35
C VAL A 761 -24.07 8.87 17.33
N LEU A 762 -24.24 9.76 18.30
CA LEU A 762 -23.48 11.00 18.42
C LEU A 762 -21.98 10.74 18.69
N ALA A 763 -21.64 9.74 19.53
CA ALA A 763 -20.27 9.34 19.78
C ALA A 763 -19.57 8.81 18.53
N PHE A 764 -20.27 8.00 17.70
CA PHE A 764 -19.73 7.54 16.41
C PHE A 764 -19.59 8.64 15.37
N ARG A 765 -20.36 9.72 15.47
CA ARG A 765 -20.20 10.90 14.62
C ARG A 765 -18.99 11.73 14.99
N LEU A 766 -18.72 11.88 16.28
CA LEU A 766 -17.50 12.52 16.77
C LEU A 766 -16.24 11.71 16.42
N ASN A 767 -16.39 10.41 16.18
CA ASN A 767 -15.31 9.48 15.87
C ASN A 767 -14.16 9.50 16.91
N GLU A 768 -14.52 9.72 18.17
CA GLU A 768 -13.59 9.72 19.30
C GLU A 768 -13.71 8.38 20.05
N THR A 769 -12.68 7.54 19.98
CA THR A 769 -12.71 6.16 20.51
C THR A 769 -12.89 6.12 22.01
N ALA A 770 -12.27 7.04 22.77
CA ALA A 770 -12.40 7.12 24.21
C ALA A 770 -13.83 7.47 24.64
N LEU A 771 -14.47 8.41 23.96
CA LEU A 771 -15.85 8.79 24.23
C LEU A 771 -16.83 7.68 23.84
N THR A 772 -16.56 6.99 22.74
CA THR A 772 -17.38 5.83 22.33
C THR A 772 -17.32 4.71 23.36
N GLN A 773 -16.15 4.45 23.92
CA GLN A 773 -15.97 3.47 24.99
C GLN A 773 -16.73 3.91 26.27
N GLU A 774 -16.57 5.19 26.70
CA GLU A 774 -17.31 5.77 27.83
C GLU A 774 -18.82 5.59 27.69
N VAL A 775 -19.35 5.85 26.50
CA VAL A 775 -20.78 5.71 26.19
C VAL A 775 -21.24 4.27 26.24
N LEU A 776 -20.50 3.35 25.62
CA LEU A 776 -20.88 1.93 25.57
C LEU A 776 -20.83 1.29 26.98
N GLU A 777 -19.80 1.61 27.77
CA GLU A 777 -19.65 1.09 29.13
C GLU A 777 -20.69 1.66 30.11
N ALA A 778 -21.26 2.84 29.79
CA ALA A 778 -22.35 3.43 30.58
C ALA A 778 -23.71 2.74 30.37
N VAL A 779 -23.89 1.96 29.31
CA VAL A 779 -25.17 1.28 29.00
C VAL A 779 -25.39 0.10 29.96
N PRO A 780 -26.52 0.05 30.69
CA PRO A 780 -26.84 -1.08 31.58
C PRO A 780 -27.02 -2.37 30.79
N HIS A 781 -26.53 -3.49 31.34
CA HIS A 781 -26.56 -4.81 30.67
C HIS A 781 -27.95 -5.22 30.19
N HIS A 782 -29.01 -4.96 30.95
CA HIS A 782 -30.38 -5.32 30.61
C HIS A 782 -30.97 -4.50 29.46
N GLN A 783 -30.36 -3.37 29.10
CA GLN A 783 -30.83 -2.51 28.02
C GLN A 783 -30.07 -2.74 26.71
N ILE A 784 -29.00 -3.51 26.68
CA ILE A 784 -28.19 -3.76 25.49
C ILE A 784 -29.05 -4.25 24.32
N ALA A 785 -29.94 -5.19 24.55
CA ALA A 785 -30.80 -5.73 23.50
C ALA A 785 -31.78 -4.69 22.93
N VAL A 786 -32.33 -3.82 23.76
CA VAL A 786 -33.24 -2.74 23.35
C VAL A 786 -32.48 -1.68 22.53
N VAL A 787 -31.31 -1.30 23.01
CA VAL A 787 -30.44 -0.32 22.32
C VAL A 787 -30.01 -0.89 20.96
N CYS A 788 -29.59 -2.15 20.88
CA CYS A 788 -29.24 -2.78 19.59
C CYS A 788 -30.39 -2.75 18.59
N GLY A 789 -31.64 -2.99 19.03
CA GLY A 789 -32.81 -2.94 18.17
C GLY A 789 -33.20 -1.55 17.67
N SER A 790 -32.86 -0.51 18.42
CA SER A 790 -33.15 0.89 18.07
C SER A 790 -32.08 1.56 17.22
N LEU A 791 -30.91 0.93 17.05
CA LEU A 791 -29.81 1.50 16.27
C LEU A 791 -30.10 1.46 14.76
N PRO A 792 -29.83 2.55 14.02
CA PRO A 792 -29.90 2.57 12.55
C PRO A 792 -28.87 1.62 11.95
N ASP A 793 -29.24 0.94 10.85
CA ASP A 793 -28.40 -0.07 10.16
C ASP A 793 -26.99 0.44 9.75
N VAL A 794 -26.85 1.75 9.55
CA VAL A 794 -25.59 2.42 9.19
C VAL A 794 -24.54 2.32 10.30
N TYR A 795 -24.98 2.39 11.55
CA TYR A 795 -24.10 2.38 12.72
C TYR A 795 -23.79 0.98 13.26
N VAL A 796 -24.55 -0.03 12.84
CA VAL A 796 -24.36 -1.44 13.27
C VAL A 796 -22.98 -1.95 12.84
N GLU A 797 -22.55 -1.65 11.63
CA GLU A 797 -21.23 -2.06 11.13
C GLU A 797 -20.09 -1.37 11.89
N LYS A 798 -20.23 -0.06 12.15
CA LYS A 798 -19.26 0.70 12.95
C LYS A 798 -19.16 0.17 14.39
N LEU A 799 -20.31 -0.16 14.97
CA LEU A 799 -20.37 -0.72 16.32
C LEU A 799 -19.72 -2.10 16.40
N LEU A 800 -19.97 -2.99 15.43
CA LEU A 800 -19.30 -4.29 15.35
C LEU A 800 -17.77 -4.15 15.20
N GLY A 801 -17.32 -3.23 14.35
CA GLY A 801 -15.89 -2.94 14.20
C GLY A 801 -15.25 -2.41 15.48
N PHE A 802 -15.94 -1.52 16.19
CA PHE A 802 -15.50 -1.04 17.50
C PHE A 802 -15.43 -2.17 18.53
N ILE A 803 -16.46 -3.02 18.63
CA ILE A 803 -16.49 -4.16 19.56
C ILE A 803 -15.36 -5.14 19.25
N ALA A 804 -15.10 -5.45 17.98
CA ALA A 804 -14.00 -6.33 17.59
C ALA A 804 -12.62 -5.78 18.04
N SER A 805 -12.41 -4.46 17.91
CA SER A 805 -11.18 -3.82 18.40
C SER A 805 -11.12 -3.67 19.92
N ALA A 806 -12.27 -3.49 20.58
CA ALA A 806 -12.36 -3.42 22.03
C ALA A 806 -12.11 -4.79 22.70
N LEU A 807 -12.67 -5.87 22.15
CA LEU A 807 -12.42 -7.25 22.60
C LEU A 807 -10.93 -7.61 22.57
N GLU A 808 -10.17 -7.04 21.64
CA GLU A 808 -8.73 -7.30 21.56
C GLU A 808 -7.93 -6.68 22.72
N ARG A 809 -8.42 -5.56 23.29
CA ARG A 809 -7.67 -4.72 24.25
C ARG A 809 -8.20 -4.80 25.68
N CYS A 810 -9.50 -5.05 25.83
CA CYS A 810 -10.18 -4.95 27.13
C CYS A 810 -10.40 -6.32 27.79
N GLY A 811 -10.27 -6.35 29.12
CA GLY A 811 -10.55 -7.55 29.93
C GLY A 811 -12.05 -7.80 30.22
N HIS A 812 -12.98 -6.93 29.79
CA HIS A 812 -14.43 -7.05 30.03
C HIS A 812 -15.11 -7.95 28.98
N LEU A 813 -14.67 -9.19 28.90
CA LEU A 813 -15.06 -10.14 27.86
C LEU A 813 -16.58 -10.37 27.81
N GLN A 814 -17.22 -10.64 28.95
CA GLN A 814 -18.66 -10.94 29.03
C GLN A 814 -19.51 -9.78 28.51
N PHE A 815 -19.14 -8.54 28.82
CA PHE A 815 -19.86 -7.33 28.41
C PHE A 815 -19.86 -7.17 26.87
N TYR A 816 -18.69 -7.22 26.26
CA TYR A 816 -18.57 -7.07 24.81
C TYR A 816 -19.12 -8.28 24.02
N LEU A 817 -19.06 -9.50 24.59
CA LEU A 817 -19.73 -10.67 24.01
C LEU A 817 -21.26 -10.51 24.02
N SER A 818 -21.84 -9.94 25.09
CA SER A 818 -23.29 -9.68 25.16
C SER A 818 -23.72 -8.68 24.07
N TRP A 819 -22.92 -7.64 23.81
CA TRP A 819 -23.14 -6.70 22.71
C TRP A 819 -23.08 -7.38 21.35
N SER A 820 -22.02 -8.19 21.10
CA SER A 820 -21.84 -8.88 19.81
C SER A 820 -22.97 -9.91 19.57
N GLN A 821 -23.38 -10.65 20.60
CA GLN A 821 -24.50 -11.60 20.53
C GLN A 821 -25.80 -10.88 20.19
N SER A 822 -26.12 -9.79 20.88
CA SER A 822 -27.36 -9.03 20.66
C SER A 822 -27.41 -8.42 19.25
N LEU A 823 -26.29 -7.84 18.77
CA LEU A 823 -26.20 -7.29 17.41
C LEU A 823 -26.35 -8.34 16.32
N LEU A 824 -25.64 -9.47 16.44
CA LEU A 824 -25.70 -10.55 15.46
C LEU A 824 -27.07 -11.23 15.44
N THR A 825 -27.74 -11.36 16.60
CA THR A 825 -29.07 -11.94 16.67
C THR A 825 -30.12 -11.05 16.00
N GLN A 826 -30.08 -9.74 16.23
CA GLN A 826 -31.10 -8.83 15.73
C GLN A 826 -30.87 -8.38 14.27
N HIS A 827 -29.62 -8.11 13.89
CA HIS A 827 -29.28 -7.59 12.57
C HIS A 827 -28.63 -8.64 11.63
N GLY A 828 -28.43 -9.88 12.08
CA GLY A 828 -27.67 -10.90 11.33
C GLY A 828 -28.23 -11.19 9.94
N GLN A 829 -29.55 -11.18 9.78
CA GLN A 829 -30.18 -11.41 8.48
C GLN A 829 -29.93 -10.29 7.49
N LYS A 830 -29.88 -9.01 7.95
CA LYS A 830 -29.54 -7.85 7.16
C LYS A 830 -28.04 -7.79 6.86
N LEU A 831 -27.20 -8.18 7.82
CA LEU A 831 -25.76 -8.25 7.66
C LEU A 831 -25.36 -9.31 6.61
N LYS A 832 -26.08 -10.43 6.53
CA LYS A 832 -25.87 -11.46 5.52
C LYS A 832 -26.02 -10.94 4.08
N THR A 833 -26.95 -10.03 3.85
CA THR A 833 -27.13 -9.41 2.51
C THR A 833 -25.99 -8.48 2.11
N ARG A 834 -25.21 -7.99 3.07
CA ARG A 834 -24.05 -7.10 2.89
C ARG A 834 -22.72 -7.79 3.24
N SER A 835 -22.67 -9.12 3.14
CA SER A 835 -21.54 -9.95 3.61
C SER A 835 -20.17 -9.50 3.10
N GLY A 836 -20.06 -9.01 1.87
CA GLY A 836 -18.79 -8.57 1.29
C GLY A 836 -18.11 -7.41 2.02
N ALA A 837 -18.88 -6.44 2.54
CA ALA A 837 -18.33 -5.30 3.28
C ALA A 837 -18.00 -5.66 4.74
N ILE A 838 -18.76 -6.56 5.34
CA ILE A 838 -18.72 -6.85 6.79
C ILE A 838 -17.80 -8.05 7.11
N LEU A 839 -17.46 -8.85 6.09
CA LEU A 839 -16.63 -10.04 6.27
C LEU A 839 -15.33 -9.79 7.05
N PRO A 840 -14.55 -8.73 6.77
CA PRO A 840 -13.33 -8.45 7.54
C PRO A 840 -13.58 -8.19 9.03
N THR A 841 -14.66 -7.47 9.35
CA THR A 841 -15.02 -7.17 10.75
C THR A 841 -15.48 -8.42 11.49
N ILE A 842 -16.25 -9.30 10.85
CA ILE A 842 -16.67 -10.59 11.42
C ILE A 842 -15.46 -11.51 11.62
N GLN A 843 -14.53 -11.55 10.67
CA GLN A 843 -13.29 -12.34 10.81
C GLN A 843 -12.41 -11.82 11.95
N SER A 844 -12.29 -10.49 12.10
CA SER A 844 -11.58 -9.88 13.23
C SER A 844 -12.23 -10.25 14.57
N LEU A 845 -13.56 -10.16 14.65
CA LEU A 845 -14.33 -10.56 15.82
C LEU A 845 -14.11 -12.05 16.16
N GLN A 846 -14.21 -12.94 15.17
CA GLN A 846 -13.98 -14.37 15.34
C GLN A 846 -12.58 -14.67 15.86
N LYS A 847 -11.55 -14.05 15.26
CA LYS A 847 -10.16 -14.22 15.71
C LYS A 847 -9.97 -13.76 17.16
N SER A 848 -10.54 -12.61 17.53
CA SER A 848 -10.45 -12.09 18.90
C SER A 848 -11.13 -13.01 19.90
N ILE A 849 -12.32 -13.53 19.59
CA ILE A 849 -13.05 -14.48 20.44
C ILE A 849 -12.26 -15.79 20.58
N GLN A 850 -11.74 -16.32 19.48
CA GLN A 850 -10.97 -17.57 19.50
C GLN A 850 -9.69 -17.44 20.33
N LYS A 851 -8.97 -16.34 20.19
CA LYS A 851 -7.77 -16.05 20.99
C LYS A 851 -8.09 -16.02 22.49
N HIS A 852 -9.13 -15.28 22.89
CA HIS A 852 -9.54 -15.24 24.30
C HIS A 852 -9.98 -16.59 24.82
N PHE A 853 -10.67 -17.39 24.01
CA PHE A 853 -11.04 -18.75 24.37
C PHE A 853 -9.79 -19.63 24.61
N GLU A 854 -8.83 -19.60 23.73
CA GLU A 854 -7.57 -20.36 23.86
C GLU A 854 -6.77 -19.90 25.09
N ASP A 855 -6.67 -18.59 25.33
CA ASP A 855 -5.93 -18.03 26.47
C ASP A 855 -6.61 -18.40 27.80
N LEU A 856 -7.94 -18.32 27.87
CA LEU A 856 -8.71 -18.74 29.06
C LEU A 856 -8.62 -20.25 29.30
N SER A 857 -8.69 -21.07 28.23
CA SER A 857 -8.55 -22.51 28.31
C SER A 857 -7.19 -22.88 28.90
N LYS A 858 -6.10 -22.29 28.38
CA LYS A 858 -4.74 -22.49 28.90
C LYS A 858 -4.63 -22.09 30.39
N LEU A 859 -5.24 -20.94 30.74
CA LEU A 859 -5.25 -20.47 32.13
C LEU A 859 -6.02 -21.44 33.06
N CYS A 860 -7.17 -21.95 32.63
CA CYS A 860 -7.96 -22.93 33.36
C CYS A 860 -7.18 -24.24 33.54
N ASP A 861 -6.56 -24.75 32.48
CA ASP A 861 -5.72 -25.94 32.54
C ASP A 861 -4.54 -25.74 33.50
N TRP A 862 -3.85 -24.60 33.42
CA TRP A 862 -2.76 -24.25 34.33
C TRP A 862 -3.25 -24.26 35.80
N ASN A 863 -4.35 -23.57 36.06
CA ASN A 863 -4.94 -23.52 37.41
C ASN A 863 -5.35 -24.92 37.92
N MET A 864 -5.97 -25.73 37.07
CA MET A 864 -6.34 -27.10 37.38
C MET A 864 -5.11 -27.95 37.73
N TYR A 865 -4.05 -27.90 36.93
CA TYR A 865 -2.80 -28.59 37.21
C TYR A 865 -2.13 -28.10 38.50
N THR A 866 -2.15 -26.79 38.75
CA THR A 866 -1.60 -26.19 39.98
C THR A 866 -2.35 -26.64 41.21
N ILE A 867 -3.69 -26.69 41.15
CA ILE A 867 -4.55 -27.19 42.24
C ILE A 867 -4.31 -28.70 42.48
N ARG A 868 -4.29 -29.52 41.41
CA ARG A 868 -3.98 -30.96 41.52
C ARG A 868 -2.59 -31.19 42.13
N TYR A 869 -1.60 -30.39 41.72
CA TYR A 869 -0.25 -30.47 42.33
C TYR A 869 -0.25 -30.06 43.79
N ALA A 870 -0.94 -28.99 44.17
CA ALA A 870 -1.06 -28.54 45.55
C ALA A 870 -1.77 -29.59 46.44
N VAL A 871 -2.85 -30.24 45.94
CA VAL A 871 -3.57 -31.33 46.61
C VAL A 871 -2.66 -32.57 46.75
N ALA A 872 -1.89 -32.94 45.73
CA ALA A 872 -0.93 -34.05 45.80
C ALA A 872 0.17 -33.76 46.82
N LEU A 873 0.69 -32.52 46.85
CA LEU A 873 1.68 -32.10 47.88
C LEU A 873 1.08 -32.12 49.31
N SER A 874 -0.19 -31.70 49.48
CA SER A 874 -0.83 -31.72 50.80
C SER A 874 -1.07 -33.16 51.28
N LYS A 875 -1.46 -34.09 50.39
CA LYS A 875 -1.57 -35.52 50.69
C LYS A 875 -0.23 -36.15 51.10
N GLN A 876 0.86 -35.79 50.37
CA GLN A 876 2.21 -36.25 50.73
C GLN A 876 2.69 -35.68 52.08
N ARG A 877 2.37 -34.43 52.40
CA ARG A 877 2.69 -33.82 53.70
C ARG A 877 1.82 -34.37 54.82
N GLY A 878 0.58 -34.70 54.54
CA GLY A 878 -0.34 -35.39 55.49
C GLY A 878 0.16 -36.76 55.90
N VAL A 879 0.63 -37.57 54.94
CA VAL A 879 1.20 -38.91 55.23
C VAL A 879 2.48 -38.86 56.10
N LYS A 880 3.24 -37.76 56.00
CA LYS A 880 4.43 -37.57 56.86
C LYS A 880 4.10 -37.14 58.30
N ARG A 881 2.90 -36.59 58.55
CA ARG A 881 2.45 -36.19 59.92
C ARG A 881 1.72 -37.34 60.68
N THR A 882 1.15 -38.32 59.99
CA THR A 882 0.41 -39.43 60.60
C THR A 882 1.31 -40.60 60.98
N ALA A 883 2.66 -40.54 60.85
CA ALA A 883 3.61 -41.54 61.36
C ALA A 883 3.89 -41.34 62.88
N GLY A 884 3.30 -40.34 63.55
CA GLY A 884 3.50 -40.04 64.98
C GLY A 884 2.37 -40.24 65.89
N ASP A 885 1.11 -40.46 65.41
CA ASP A 885 -0.09 -40.70 66.32
C ASP A 885 -0.96 -41.75 65.67
N ALA A 886 -0.62 -43.01 66.00
CA ALA A 886 -1.50 -44.14 65.76
C ALA A 886 -2.36 -44.29 67.00
N LEU A 887 -3.63 -43.87 66.96
CA LEU A 887 -4.81 -44.44 67.70
C LEU A 887 -6.02 -43.54 67.43
N CYS A 888 -7.09 -44.22 66.98
CA CYS A 888 -8.50 -43.78 66.85
C CYS A 888 -8.80 -42.95 65.54
N ASP A 889 -9.44 -43.57 64.59
CA ASP A 889 -10.79 -43.41 64.08
C ASP A 889 -11.00 -44.03 62.69
N GLU A 890 -11.57 -45.22 62.72
CA GLU A 890 -12.08 -45.88 61.49
C GLU A 890 -13.48 -45.37 61.15
N ASP A 891 -13.69 -44.13 60.68
CA ASP A 891 -15.08 -43.79 60.25
C ASP A 891 -15.07 -42.64 59.20
N SER A 892 -13.99 -42.43 58.49
CA SER A 892 -13.97 -41.32 57.49
C SER A 892 -13.64 -41.69 56.02
N GLU A 893 -13.60 -42.98 55.69
CA GLU A 893 -13.28 -43.49 54.37
C GLU A 893 -14.47 -43.64 53.40
N VAL A 894 -15.73 -43.44 53.83
CA VAL A 894 -16.91 -43.68 52.96
C VAL A 894 -17.44 -42.43 52.29
N MET A 895 -16.99 -41.27 52.69
CA MET A 895 -17.48 -39.99 52.08
C MET A 895 -16.57 -39.36 51.01
N SER A 896 -15.40 -39.91 50.63
CA SER A 896 -14.50 -39.32 49.67
C SER A 896 -14.57 -39.91 48.24
N GLU A 897 -15.26 -41.06 48.06
CA GLU A 897 -15.45 -41.63 46.71
C GLU A 897 -16.72 -41.14 45.99
N ALA A 898 -17.72 -40.65 46.73
CA ALA A 898 -18.95 -40.14 46.11
C ALA A 898 -18.85 -38.71 45.53
N SER A 899 -17.79 -37.96 45.86
CA SER A 899 -17.60 -36.60 45.33
C SER A 899 -16.70 -36.52 44.08
N LEU A 900 -16.14 -37.62 43.63
CA LEU A 900 -15.28 -37.69 42.44
C LEU A 900 -16.03 -38.17 41.18
N GLU A 901 -17.22 -38.80 41.33
CA GLU A 901 -18.04 -39.21 40.19
C GLU A 901 -19.03 -38.13 39.70
N GLU A 902 -19.32 -37.10 40.50
CA GLU A 902 -20.19 -35.99 40.07
C GLU A 902 -19.48 -34.90 39.24
N THR A 903 -18.16 -34.91 39.22
CA THR A 903 -17.41 -33.92 38.40
C THR A 903 -17.08 -34.39 36.99
N ASP A 904 -17.25 -35.68 36.68
CA ASP A 904 -17.04 -36.20 35.31
C ASP A 904 -18.31 -36.15 34.42
N MET A 905 -19.48 -35.75 34.95
CA MET A 905 -20.74 -35.61 34.21
C MET A 905 -21.06 -34.16 33.81
N LEU A 906 -20.15 -33.18 34.03
CA LEU A 906 -20.32 -31.76 33.65
C LEU A 906 -19.18 -31.24 32.76
N MET A 907 -18.56 -32.12 31.94
CA MET A 907 -17.76 -31.70 30.77
C MET A 907 -18.33 -32.29 29.48
#